data_3db906a8ff7c829bbc5c3f276695cb2c
#
_entry.id   3db906a8ff7c829bbc5c3f276695cb2c
#
_cell.length_a   1.000
_cell.length_b   1.000
_cell.length_c   1.000
_cell.angle_alpha   90.00
_cell.angle_beta   90.00
_cell.angle_gamma   90.00
#
_symmetry.space_group_name_H-M   'P 1'
#
loop_
_entity.id
_entity.type
_entity.pdbx_description
1 polymer ?
#
loop_
_entity_poly.entity_id
_entity_poly.type
_entity_poly.pdbx_seq_one_letter_code
_entity_poly.pdbx_strand_id
1 'polypeptide(L)'
;MKKITNCFLIISIMMSSFLFINNVSAVTYTATVTDKDGINVRSGAGTDYSIEGSLNYNAKITLVSNAKKSGDGCSGGWYQVNYGGSKSRYICSEFVKVTSSGESATITKEEYYTIKNWVSRINENFTNIRTGAGTSNEIQDTVYLGTEVEVIDTLKNWYKVKYYNNKTGYVYKPLVSFYDEIVAKDTAYEKTLKKAGFPESYYPYLTYLHKKHPNWKFTAVNTNKYFDTAVDKEVGKNYTQSTIATYRQSNTLKEKPNWYTASKGVVAFYLDPRNYLNEKNIYVFENLSYDEVNHTKDILSQIFKGSYLNTDTYINYYLSAGKTYNISPVHLAARTKQEGGTNSSYEGVSGKVSTTWDRYTGYVCSSNVKLNSNNKTGYISGRSGVNLRKSNTTSSDILVFLRKNQAFTLSRTTKYTGKGCPAGWYKISVKRTLTGYYNYYNIGAYGSNPVIRGLAVAAGYIGELDGTPWNTREKAIKYGAKFIAENYTDAGQDTLYFQKFNTGPSGDYNNQFMTNVTAPASEAISTYDSYNEIGITSKGLSFKIPVYKNMPSNATTLPPLGNTNNSLSTITIDGTKLSGFDSDVLTYVKYISDKTTKVNVKATPSASTSKVKGVGTINTPNNETIVSIKVTSEVGTSKTYKITLVKVKSADDGKILSPDEIINKIDVKYSNTYLSGIRNKTSAATLTNMIQNKEPSAKVEITTKNGVKKTGNLVTGDILTIISNNTTKKITISIKGDANGDGKVSAIDLFQIQKHILKKTTLKNEYLEAADANYNGKVTSIDLFQIQKEILGKTILK
;
A
#
# COMPACT_ATOMS: atom_id res chain seq x y z
N MET A 1 13.35 -46.95 19.23
CA MET A 1 14.56 -46.23 18.83
C MET A 1 15.08 -46.68 17.45
N LYS A 2 14.31 -46.60 16.38
CA LYS A 2 14.75 -46.94 15.00
C LYS A 2 13.99 -46.17 13.91
N LYS A 3 13.51 -44.95 14.19
CA LYS A 3 12.83 -44.08 13.18
C LYS A 3 13.26 -42.61 13.19
N ILE A 4 14.32 -42.24 13.90
CA ILE A 4 14.83 -40.87 13.95
C ILE A 4 16.15 -40.71 13.15
N THR A 5 16.75 -41.79 12.71
CA THR A 5 18.08 -41.77 12.01
C THR A 5 17.99 -41.50 10.52
N ASN A 6 16.80 -41.56 9.91
CA ASN A 6 16.67 -41.37 8.44
C ASN A 6 16.37 -39.94 7.98
N CYS A 7 16.07 -39.01 8.92
CA CYS A 7 15.81 -37.61 8.55
C CYS A 7 17.07 -36.74 8.55
N PHE A 8 18.14 -37.17 9.27
CA PHE A 8 19.41 -36.46 9.30
C PHE A 8 20.35 -36.86 8.14
N LEU A 9 20.12 -38.01 7.50
CA LEU A 9 20.94 -38.47 6.39
C LEU A 9 20.59 -37.83 5.05
N ILE A 10 19.36 -37.30 4.91
CA ILE A 10 18.92 -36.59 3.68
C ILE A 10 19.40 -35.15 3.65
N ILE A 11 19.59 -34.52 4.81
CA ILE A 11 20.12 -33.16 4.90
C ILE A 11 21.65 -33.14 4.74
N SER A 12 22.35 -34.24 5.08
CA SER A 12 23.79 -34.34 4.95
C SER A 12 24.25 -34.70 3.52
N ILE A 13 23.38 -35.30 2.69
CA ILE A 13 23.67 -35.61 1.29
C ILE A 13 23.47 -34.41 0.36
N MET A 14 22.71 -33.39 0.76
CA MET A 14 22.63 -32.14 0.00
C MET A 14 23.74 -31.12 0.30
N MET A 15 24.60 -31.37 1.29
CA MET A 15 25.77 -30.54 1.61
C MET A 15 27.11 -31.10 1.22
N SER A 16 27.19 -32.32 0.70
CA SER A 16 28.47 -32.99 0.36
C SER A 16 28.74 -33.24 -1.13
N SER A 17 27.97 -32.60 -2.04
CA SER A 17 28.26 -32.64 -3.49
C SER A 17 29.13 -31.48 -3.98
N PHE A 18 29.94 -30.90 -3.09
CA PHE A 18 31.01 -30.00 -3.48
C PHE A 18 32.34 -30.65 -3.20
N LEU A 19 33.09 -30.86 -4.26
CA LEU A 19 34.48 -31.24 -4.40
C LEU A 19 34.67 -32.56 -5.12
N PHE A 20 34.80 -32.43 -6.46
CA PHE A 20 35.86 -33.07 -7.24
C PHE A 20 35.87 -32.40 -8.62
N ILE A 21 36.80 -31.47 -8.80
CA ILE A 21 37.12 -30.90 -10.10
C ILE A 21 38.17 -31.78 -10.74
N ASN A 22 37.79 -32.57 -11.70
CA ASN A 22 38.73 -33.09 -12.68
C ASN A 22 38.91 -32.03 -13.78
N ASN A 23 40.12 -31.53 -13.94
CA ASN A 23 40.52 -30.66 -15.03
C ASN A 23 40.43 -31.41 -16.37
N VAL A 24 39.29 -31.25 -17.03
CA VAL A 24 39.16 -31.51 -18.47
C VAL A 24 38.98 -30.15 -19.12
N SER A 25 39.94 -29.71 -19.91
CA SER A 25 39.84 -28.53 -20.76
C SER A 25 38.73 -28.76 -21.77
N ALA A 26 37.51 -28.33 -21.41
CA ALA A 26 36.38 -28.30 -22.34
C ALA A 26 36.44 -26.99 -23.13
N VAL A 27 36.45 -27.05 -24.43
CA VAL A 27 36.28 -25.88 -25.32
C VAL A 27 34.91 -25.30 -25.05
N THR A 28 34.88 -24.08 -24.55
CA THR A 28 33.64 -23.36 -24.30
C THR A 28 33.25 -22.52 -25.52
N TYR A 29 32.06 -22.69 -26.03
CA TYR A 29 31.51 -21.94 -27.14
C TYR A 29 30.61 -20.84 -26.58
N THR A 30 30.81 -19.58 -27.05
CA THR A 30 29.99 -18.43 -26.71
C THR A 30 29.30 -17.89 -27.96
N ALA A 31 28.00 -17.77 -27.94
CA ALA A 31 27.23 -17.10 -28.97
C ALA A 31 26.99 -15.63 -28.58
N THR A 32 27.25 -14.73 -29.52
CA THR A 32 26.93 -13.29 -29.41
C THR A 32 25.77 -12.98 -30.34
N VAL A 33 24.73 -12.38 -29.83
CA VAL A 33 23.53 -12.00 -30.62
C VAL A 33 23.91 -10.91 -31.64
N THR A 34 23.59 -11.14 -32.91
CA THR A 34 23.89 -10.26 -34.04
C THR A 34 22.67 -9.56 -34.59
N ASP A 35 21.48 -9.99 -34.22
CA ASP A 35 20.22 -9.35 -34.61
C ASP A 35 19.97 -8.09 -33.73
N LYS A 36 19.68 -6.96 -34.36
CA LYS A 36 19.44 -5.68 -33.67
C LYS A 36 18.17 -5.68 -32.83
N ASP A 37 17.19 -6.48 -33.19
CA ASP A 37 15.93 -6.63 -32.46
C ASP A 37 16.03 -7.67 -31.34
N GLY A 38 17.20 -8.30 -31.16
CA GLY A 38 17.43 -9.38 -30.22
C GLY A 38 16.85 -10.71 -30.70
N ILE A 39 16.97 -11.76 -29.87
CA ILE A 39 16.48 -13.10 -30.21
C ILE A 39 15.72 -13.73 -29.03
N ASN A 40 14.74 -14.56 -29.36
CA ASN A 40 14.02 -15.35 -28.37
C ASN A 40 14.83 -16.57 -27.94
N VAL A 41 14.79 -16.89 -26.64
CA VAL A 41 15.26 -18.14 -26.06
C VAL A 41 14.03 -19.04 -25.86
N ARG A 42 14.08 -20.26 -26.36
CA ARG A 42 12.91 -21.16 -26.38
C ARG A 42 13.17 -22.44 -25.57
N SER A 43 12.09 -23.09 -25.16
CA SER A 43 12.12 -24.37 -24.42
C SER A 43 12.53 -25.56 -25.29
N GLY A 44 12.50 -25.42 -26.61
CA GLY A 44 12.87 -26.45 -27.58
C GLY A 44 13.41 -25.83 -28.86
N ALA A 45 13.94 -26.72 -29.74
CA ALA A 45 14.50 -26.32 -31.02
C ALA A 45 13.37 -26.18 -32.07
N GLY A 46 12.71 -25.00 -32.09
CA GLY A 46 11.64 -24.71 -33.05
C GLY A 46 10.85 -23.46 -32.62
N THR A 47 10.20 -22.82 -33.55
CA THR A 47 9.33 -21.65 -33.29
C THR A 47 7.98 -22.04 -32.67
N ASP A 48 7.61 -23.27 -32.67
CA ASP A 48 6.47 -23.91 -32.01
C ASP A 48 6.66 -24.09 -30.49
N TYR A 49 7.92 -24.04 -30.02
CA TYR A 49 8.21 -24.13 -28.58
C TYR A 49 8.05 -22.79 -27.86
N SER A 50 7.69 -22.88 -26.60
CA SER A 50 7.47 -21.70 -25.75
C SER A 50 8.70 -20.80 -25.70
N ILE A 51 8.47 -19.49 -25.69
CA ILE A 51 9.50 -18.49 -25.44
C ILE A 51 9.75 -18.45 -23.93
N GLU A 52 10.98 -18.72 -23.53
CA GLU A 52 11.42 -18.76 -22.14
C GLU A 52 12.16 -17.47 -21.72
N GLY A 53 12.44 -16.60 -22.70
CA GLY A 53 13.07 -15.31 -22.55
C GLY A 53 13.60 -14.77 -23.86
N SER A 54 14.33 -13.66 -23.80
CA SER A 54 14.97 -13.05 -24.96
C SER A 54 16.40 -12.59 -24.63
N LEU A 55 17.21 -12.45 -25.66
CA LEU A 55 18.56 -11.90 -25.58
C LEU A 55 18.64 -10.68 -26.52
N ASN A 56 19.13 -9.58 -26.00
CA ASN A 56 19.30 -8.34 -26.76
C ASN A 56 20.49 -8.39 -27.71
N TYR A 57 20.56 -7.47 -28.65
CA TYR A 57 21.73 -7.25 -29.51
C TYR A 57 23.01 -7.18 -28.69
N ASN A 58 24.06 -7.85 -29.16
CA ASN A 58 25.39 -8.01 -28.48
C ASN A 58 25.39 -8.81 -27.18
N ALA A 59 24.24 -9.36 -26.74
CA ALA A 59 24.22 -10.27 -25.62
C ALA A 59 25.07 -11.53 -25.92
N LYS A 60 25.81 -12.00 -24.91
CA LYS A 60 26.62 -13.22 -24.98
C LYS A 60 25.99 -14.33 -24.17
N ILE A 61 25.91 -15.51 -24.74
CA ILE A 61 25.37 -16.70 -24.05
C ILE A 61 26.27 -17.92 -24.30
N THR A 62 26.42 -18.73 -23.27
CA THR A 62 27.23 -19.97 -23.38
C THR A 62 26.41 -21.07 -24.02
N LEU A 63 26.97 -21.69 -25.07
CA LEU A 63 26.37 -22.85 -25.70
C LEU A 63 26.66 -24.09 -24.85
N VAL A 64 25.69 -25.02 -24.80
CA VAL A 64 25.92 -26.38 -24.22
C VAL A 64 26.85 -27.18 -25.09
N SER A 65 26.73 -27.01 -26.41
CA SER A 65 27.65 -27.58 -27.41
C SER A 65 27.58 -26.76 -28.70
N ASN A 66 28.57 -26.90 -29.58
CA ASN A 66 28.55 -26.28 -30.90
C ASN A 66 27.72 -27.09 -31.93
N ALA A 67 27.06 -28.15 -31.50
CA ALA A 67 26.14 -28.92 -32.33
C ALA A 67 24.78 -28.21 -32.43
N LYS A 68 24.28 -28.12 -33.67
CA LYS A 68 22.95 -27.57 -33.92
C LYS A 68 21.88 -28.63 -33.97
N LYS A 69 20.70 -28.36 -33.48
CA LYS A 69 19.51 -29.19 -33.66
C LYS A 69 18.64 -28.62 -34.77
N SER A 70 18.07 -29.51 -35.58
CA SER A 70 17.06 -29.15 -36.56
C SER A 70 15.74 -28.83 -35.85
N GLY A 71 14.98 -27.85 -36.37
CA GLY A 71 13.67 -27.45 -35.84
C GLY A 71 13.09 -26.33 -36.69
N ASP A 72 11.78 -26.15 -36.61
CA ASP A 72 11.05 -25.21 -37.44
C ASP A 72 11.41 -23.76 -37.14
N GLY A 73 11.36 -22.90 -38.18
CA GLY A 73 11.52 -21.45 -38.07
C GLY A 73 12.96 -20.95 -37.88
N CYS A 74 13.98 -21.83 -38.10
CA CYS A 74 15.38 -21.46 -38.15
C CYS A 74 16.12 -22.40 -39.11
N SER A 75 16.37 -21.95 -40.36
CA SER A 75 16.97 -22.77 -41.40
C SER A 75 18.42 -23.18 -41.08
N GLY A 76 19.11 -22.32 -40.35
CA GLY A 76 20.46 -22.58 -39.86
C GLY A 76 20.52 -23.56 -38.68
N GLY A 77 19.37 -23.98 -38.13
CA GLY A 77 19.27 -24.87 -36.95
C GLY A 77 19.42 -24.11 -35.64
N TRP A 78 19.19 -24.80 -34.52
CA TRP A 78 19.12 -24.27 -33.19
C TRP A 78 20.30 -24.65 -32.31
N TYR A 79 20.91 -23.68 -31.64
CA TYR A 79 21.91 -23.96 -30.61
C TYR A 79 21.25 -24.20 -29.27
N GLN A 80 21.72 -25.21 -28.57
CA GLN A 80 21.34 -25.43 -27.17
C GLN A 80 22.22 -24.55 -26.26
N VAL A 81 21.57 -23.81 -25.39
CA VAL A 81 22.21 -22.82 -24.54
C VAL A 81 21.93 -23.07 -23.06
N ASN A 82 22.79 -22.51 -22.23
CA ASN A 82 22.56 -22.45 -20.79
C ASN A 82 21.92 -21.08 -20.48
N TYR A 83 20.61 -21.10 -20.23
CA TYR A 83 19.83 -19.92 -19.94
C TYR A 83 18.95 -20.15 -18.71
N GLY A 84 18.96 -19.22 -17.74
CA GLY A 84 18.16 -19.36 -16.53
C GLY A 84 18.55 -20.56 -15.66
N GLY A 85 19.81 -21.02 -15.73
CA GLY A 85 20.25 -22.23 -15.04
C GLY A 85 19.80 -23.54 -15.69
N SER A 86 19.04 -23.49 -16.78
CA SER A 86 18.62 -24.64 -17.56
C SER A 86 19.50 -24.82 -18.80
N LYS A 87 20.05 -26.05 -18.99
CA LYS A 87 20.79 -26.44 -20.19
C LYS A 87 19.87 -26.89 -21.34
N SER A 88 18.56 -26.81 -21.21
CA SER A 88 17.59 -27.26 -22.20
C SER A 88 16.86 -26.10 -22.85
N ARG A 89 17.57 -25.01 -23.12
CA ARG A 89 17.04 -23.83 -23.85
C ARG A 89 17.72 -23.74 -25.21
N TYR A 90 17.04 -23.06 -26.15
CA TYR A 90 17.47 -23.04 -27.54
C TYR A 90 17.36 -21.64 -28.13
N ILE A 91 18.35 -21.28 -28.96
CA ILE A 91 18.38 -20.05 -29.75
C ILE A 91 18.63 -20.35 -31.22
N CYS A 92 18.04 -19.58 -32.12
CA CYS A 92 18.27 -19.74 -33.54
C CYS A 92 19.70 -19.33 -33.91
N SER A 93 20.39 -20.19 -34.65
CA SER A 93 21.80 -19.98 -34.99
C SER A 93 22.03 -18.86 -36.00
N GLU A 94 21.02 -18.45 -36.75
CA GLU A 94 21.12 -17.42 -37.79
C GLU A 94 21.32 -16.01 -37.19
N PHE A 95 20.91 -15.83 -35.95
CA PHE A 95 20.94 -14.54 -35.26
C PHE A 95 22.09 -14.42 -34.26
N VAL A 96 23.06 -15.34 -34.32
CA VAL A 96 24.21 -15.31 -33.39
C VAL A 96 25.52 -15.59 -34.10
N LYS A 97 26.60 -14.97 -33.63
CA LYS A 97 27.97 -15.28 -34.01
C LYS A 97 28.63 -16.10 -32.89
N VAL A 98 29.07 -17.31 -33.23
CA VAL A 98 29.74 -18.21 -32.27
C VAL A 98 31.25 -18.02 -32.31
N THR A 99 31.89 -17.90 -31.14
CA THR A 99 33.33 -17.86 -30.96
C THR A 99 33.75 -19.01 -30.02
N SER A 100 34.86 -19.67 -30.33
CA SER A 100 35.50 -20.63 -29.44
C SER A 100 36.67 -19.98 -28.73
N SER A 101 36.74 -20.11 -27.41
CA SER A 101 37.94 -19.70 -26.67
C SER A 101 38.84 -20.90 -26.44
N GLY A 102 39.97 -20.85 -27.07
CA GLY A 102 41.08 -21.81 -26.83
C GLY A 102 42.21 -21.14 -26.06
N GLU A 103 41.96 -20.59 -24.88
CA GLU A 103 42.99 -20.25 -23.92
C GLU A 103 42.42 -20.35 -22.49
N SER A 104 43.29 -20.87 -21.62
CA SER A 104 43.00 -21.06 -20.19
C SER A 104 42.85 -19.70 -19.52
N ALA A 105 41.65 -19.15 -19.60
CA ALA A 105 41.26 -18.03 -18.73
C ALA A 105 40.70 -18.67 -17.45
N THR A 106 41.26 -18.26 -16.32
CA THR A 106 40.69 -18.53 -15.01
C THR A 106 39.21 -18.10 -15.04
N ILE A 107 38.31 -19.08 -15.11
CA ILE A 107 36.87 -18.83 -15.11
C ILE A 107 36.54 -18.30 -13.71
N THR A 108 36.48 -17.00 -13.54
CA THR A 108 35.74 -16.43 -12.44
C THR A 108 34.29 -16.82 -12.68
N LYS A 109 33.77 -17.70 -11.82
CA LYS A 109 32.38 -18.15 -11.83
C LYS A 109 31.52 -16.89 -11.79
N GLU A 110 30.93 -16.49 -12.93
CA GLU A 110 29.97 -15.40 -12.94
C GLU A 110 28.79 -15.83 -12.06
N GLU A 111 28.64 -15.19 -10.93
CA GLU A 111 27.48 -15.38 -10.08
C GLU A 111 26.35 -14.48 -10.60
N TYR A 112 25.19 -15.07 -10.79
CA TYR A 112 24.02 -14.35 -11.25
C TYR A 112 23.04 -14.12 -10.10
N TYR A 113 22.37 -13.01 -10.12
CA TYR A 113 21.18 -12.83 -9.32
C TYR A 113 20.03 -13.59 -9.97
N THR A 114 19.51 -14.58 -9.28
CA THR A 114 18.22 -15.17 -9.64
C THR A 114 17.14 -14.29 -9.01
N ILE A 115 16.58 -13.40 -9.79
CA ILE A 115 15.47 -12.57 -9.34
C ILE A 115 14.19 -13.41 -9.46
N LYS A 116 13.83 -14.12 -8.40
CA LYS A 116 12.75 -15.12 -8.39
C LYS A 116 11.33 -14.55 -8.62
N ASN A 117 11.13 -13.25 -8.76
CA ASN A 117 9.81 -12.67 -8.82
C ASN A 117 9.64 -11.61 -9.92
N TRP A 118 10.45 -11.62 -10.95
CA TRP A 118 10.29 -10.70 -12.05
C TRP A 118 9.49 -11.35 -13.17
N VAL A 119 8.19 -11.18 -13.08
CA VAL A 119 7.25 -11.39 -14.17
C VAL A 119 7.14 -10.10 -14.95
N SER A 120 6.81 -10.21 -16.23
CA SER A 120 6.45 -9.04 -17.03
C SER A 120 5.33 -8.30 -16.34
N ARG A 121 5.43 -6.99 -16.27
CA ARG A 121 4.45 -6.16 -15.57
C ARG A 121 3.95 -5.04 -16.46
N ILE A 122 2.70 -4.69 -16.27
CA ILE A 122 2.12 -3.48 -16.83
C ILE A 122 2.84 -2.27 -16.24
N ASN A 123 3.30 -1.36 -17.10
CA ASN A 123 4.10 -0.20 -16.71
C ASN A 123 3.32 1.12 -16.73
N GLU A 124 2.01 1.07 -17.01
CA GLU A 124 1.12 2.22 -16.98
C GLU A 124 -0.21 1.89 -16.27
N ASN A 125 -0.79 2.90 -15.61
CA ASN A 125 -2.13 2.78 -15.04
C ASN A 125 -3.20 2.80 -16.14
N PHE A 126 -4.33 2.16 -15.85
CA PHE A 126 -5.48 2.09 -16.75
C PHE A 126 -5.15 1.49 -18.13
N THR A 127 -4.19 0.56 -18.15
CA THR A 127 -3.83 -0.15 -19.38
C THR A 127 -4.97 -1.06 -19.82
N ASN A 128 -5.42 -0.90 -21.07
CA ASN A 128 -6.49 -1.70 -21.63
C ASN A 128 -5.96 -3.04 -22.15
N ILE A 129 -6.53 -4.13 -21.66
CA ILE A 129 -6.41 -5.47 -22.24
C ILE A 129 -7.59 -5.67 -23.21
N ARG A 130 -7.31 -6.06 -24.44
CA ARG A 130 -8.30 -6.14 -25.51
C ARG A 130 -8.55 -7.58 -25.96
N THR A 131 -9.66 -7.80 -26.64
CA THR A 131 -10.04 -9.10 -27.22
C THR A 131 -9.19 -9.50 -28.41
N GLY A 132 -8.48 -8.55 -29.03
CA GLY A 132 -7.61 -8.76 -30.19
C GLY A 132 -6.49 -7.74 -30.29
N ALA A 133 -5.51 -8.00 -31.14
CA ALA A 133 -4.32 -7.19 -31.36
C ALA A 133 -4.64 -5.94 -32.21
N GLY A 134 -5.15 -4.88 -31.58
CA GLY A 134 -5.47 -3.63 -32.22
C GLY A 134 -6.36 -2.73 -31.38
N THR A 135 -6.24 -1.42 -31.55
CA THR A 135 -7.02 -0.43 -30.78
C THR A 135 -8.51 -0.44 -31.10
N SER A 136 -8.90 -0.97 -32.28
CA SER A 136 -10.29 -1.16 -32.69
C SER A 136 -10.99 -2.34 -32.03
N ASN A 137 -10.23 -3.27 -31.42
CA ASN A 137 -10.82 -4.39 -30.70
C ASN A 137 -11.41 -3.94 -29.35
N GLU A 138 -12.44 -4.64 -28.90
CA GLU A 138 -13.14 -4.38 -27.67
C GLU A 138 -12.19 -4.45 -26.45
N ILE A 139 -12.39 -3.55 -25.48
CA ILE A 139 -11.68 -3.58 -24.20
C ILE A 139 -12.30 -4.68 -23.35
N GLN A 140 -11.53 -5.72 -23.11
CA GLN A 140 -11.93 -6.84 -22.26
C GLN A 140 -11.73 -6.54 -20.78
N ASP A 141 -10.67 -5.80 -20.46
CA ASP A 141 -10.32 -5.46 -19.09
C ASP A 141 -9.45 -4.19 -19.05
N THR A 142 -9.41 -3.53 -17.90
CA THR A 142 -8.48 -2.43 -17.65
C THR A 142 -7.63 -2.80 -16.44
N VAL A 143 -6.32 -2.85 -16.63
CA VAL A 143 -5.35 -3.24 -15.62
C VAL A 143 -4.49 -2.06 -15.18
N TYR A 144 -3.78 -2.21 -14.06
CA TYR A 144 -3.07 -1.14 -13.39
C TYR A 144 -1.56 -1.36 -13.44
N LEU A 145 -0.81 -0.27 -13.25
CA LEU A 145 0.64 -0.31 -13.07
C LEU A 145 1.03 -1.42 -12.08
N GLY A 146 2.01 -2.22 -12.44
CA GLY A 146 2.51 -3.33 -11.63
C GLY A 146 1.70 -4.62 -11.77
N THR A 147 0.60 -4.66 -12.53
CA THR A 147 -0.11 -5.90 -12.81
C THR A 147 0.81 -6.89 -13.51
N GLU A 148 0.97 -8.06 -12.93
CA GLU A 148 1.77 -9.15 -13.49
C GLU A 148 1.05 -9.77 -14.69
N VAL A 149 1.78 -9.98 -15.78
CA VAL A 149 1.30 -10.60 -17.00
C VAL A 149 2.30 -11.64 -17.49
N GLU A 150 1.82 -12.77 -17.96
CA GLU A 150 2.62 -13.79 -18.66
C GLU A 150 2.44 -13.59 -20.16
N VAL A 151 3.50 -13.27 -20.88
CA VAL A 151 3.43 -13.17 -22.35
C VAL A 151 3.41 -14.57 -22.94
N ILE A 152 2.30 -14.91 -23.58
CA ILE A 152 2.09 -16.23 -24.20
C ILE A 152 2.21 -16.19 -25.73
N ASP A 153 2.20 -14.99 -26.33
CA ASP A 153 2.42 -14.82 -27.76
C ASP A 153 2.88 -13.38 -28.07
N THR A 154 3.65 -13.22 -29.14
CA THR A 154 4.23 -11.94 -29.57
C THR A 154 3.81 -11.60 -30.98
N LEU A 155 3.02 -10.56 -31.14
CA LEU A 155 2.58 -10.00 -32.44
C LEU A 155 3.35 -8.70 -32.72
N LYS A 156 3.25 -8.16 -33.94
CA LYS A 156 4.04 -6.99 -34.37
C LYS A 156 4.14 -5.87 -33.33
N ASN A 157 3.01 -5.38 -32.81
CA ASN A 157 2.94 -4.28 -31.83
C ASN A 157 2.21 -4.68 -30.54
N TRP A 158 1.83 -5.93 -30.39
CA TRP A 158 0.99 -6.42 -29.30
C TRP A 158 1.58 -7.68 -28.70
N TYR A 159 1.37 -7.85 -27.39
CA TYR A 159 1.53 -9.13 -26.71
C TYR A 159 0.18 -9.75 -26.46
N LYS A 160 0.06 -11.06 -26.70
CA LYS A 160 -1.01 -11.85 -26.10
C LYS A 160 -0.52 -12.24 -24.72
N VAL A 161 -1.26 -11.83 -23.71
CA VAL A 161 -0.87 -12.04 -22.31
C VAL A 161 -1.90 -12.87 -21.58
N LYS A 162 -1.41 -13.61 -20.61
CA LYS A 162 -2.20 -14.24 -19.59
C LYS A 162 -2.08 -13.41 -18.32
N TYR A 163 -3.20 -13.11 -17.70
CA TYR A 163 -3.31 -12.25 -16.54
C TYR A 163 -4.48 -12.72 -15.68
N TYR A 164 -4.65 -12.20 -14.49
CA TYR A 164 -5.78 -12.43 -13.61
C TYR A 164 -6.45 -13.81 -13.71
N ASN A 165 -6.04 -14.79 -12.89
CA ASN A 165 -6.70 -16.10 -12.87
C ASN A 165 -6.79 -16.80 -14.24
N ASN A 166 -5.74 -16.69 -15.03
CA ASN A 166 -5.62 -17.30 -16.38
C ASN A 166 -6.50 -16.67 -17.47
N LYS A 167 -7.06 -15.47 -17.29
CA LYS A 167 -7.62 -14.72 -18.41
C LYS A 167 -6.56 -14.47 -19.46
N THR A 168 -6.93 -14.45 -20.72
CA THR A 168 -6.04 -14.10 -21.83
C THR A 168 -6.59 -12.92 -22.60
N GLY A 169 -5.70 -12.05 -23.07
CA GLY A 169 -6.06 -10.89 -23.89
C GLY A 169 -4.84 -10.25 -24.52
N TYR A 170 -5.01 -9.12 -25.17
CA TYR A 170 -3.95 -8.45 -25.89
C TYR A 170 -3.63 -7.10 -25.29
N VAL A 171 -2.35 -6.82 -25.11
CA VAL A 171 -1.83 -5.54 -24.60
C VAL A 171 -0.80 -4.96 -25.56
N TYR A 172 -0.77 -3.64 -25.69
CA TYR A 172 0.20 -2.93 -26.53
C TYR A 172 1.61 -3.08 -25.92
N LYS A 173 2.59 -3.50 -26.75
CA LYS A 173 3.95 -3.86 -26.29
C LYS A 173 4.61 -2.82 -25.38
N PRO A 174 4.60 -1.49 -25.71
CA PRO A 174 5.21 -0.48 -24.86
C PRO A 174 4.64 -0.39 -23.45
N LEU A 175 3.45 -0.95 -23.19
CA LEU A 175 2.78 -0.94 -21.89
C LEU A 175 3.19 -2.13 -21.00
N VAL A 176 4.11 -2.97 -21.47
CA VAL A 176 4.65 -4.11 -20.70
C VAL A 176 6.14 -3.95 -20.53
N SER A 177 6.60 -3.93 -19.30
CA SER A 177 8.02 -3.99 -18.97
C SER A 177 8.44 -5.41 -18.72
N PHE A 178 9.49 -5.83 -19.42
CA PHE A 178 10.21 -7.08 -19.15
C PHE A 178 11.43 -6.74 -18.32
N TYR A 179 11.71 -7.61 -17.38
CA TYR A 179 12.93 -7.54 -16.61
C TYR A 179 13.75 -8.80 -16.96
N ASP A 180 15.01 -8.61 -17.30
CA ASP A 180 15.92 -9.75 -17.45
C ASP A 180 15.97 -10.50 -16.12
N GLU A 181 15.51 -11.74 -16.09
CA GLU A 181 15.49 -12.57 -14.90
C GLU A 181 16.90 -12.85 -14.36
N ILE A 182 17.92 -12.56 -15.15
CA ILE A 182 19.32 -12.86 -14.84
C ILE A 182 20.17 -11.61 -15.04
N VAL A 183 20.57 -11.01 -13.93
CA VAL A 183 21.54 -9.94 -13.90
C VAL A 183 22.86 -10.54 -13.41
N ALA A 184 23.91 -10.54 -14.25
CA ALA A 184 25.24 -10.95 -13.82
C ALA A 184 25.68 -10.05 -12.66
N LYS A 185 26.11 -10.65 -11.55
CA LYS A 185 26.65 -9.92 -10.42
C LYS A 185 27.85 -9.09 -10.85
N ASP A 186 27.94 -7.89 -10.35
CA ASP A 186 29.10 -7.03 -10.48
C ASP A 186 29.63 -6.75 -9.08
N THR A 187 30.52 -7.62 -8.63
CA THR A 187 31.08 -7.54 -7.28
C THR A 187 31.80 -6.23 -6.99
N ALA A 188 32.37 -5.58 -8.02
CA ALA A 188 33.03 -4.29 -7.86
C ALA A 188 31.99 -3.18 -7.66
N TYR A 189 30.94 -3.20 -8.46
CA TYR A 189 29.85 -2.23 -8.36
C TYR A 189 29.02 -2.45 -7.07
N GLU A 190 28.79 -3.69 -6.65
CA GLU A 190 28.12 -4.02 -5.39
C GLU A 190 28.87 -3.46 -4.16
N LYS A 191 30.20 -3.50 -4.17
CA LYS A 191 31.02 -2.83 -3.13
C LYS A 191 30.76 -1.32 -3.10
N THR A 192 30.58 -0.72 -4.27
CA THR A 192 30.22 0.70 -4.40
C THR A 192 28.82 0.96 -3.84
N LEU A 193 27.83 0.11 -4.17
CA LEU A 193 26.47 0.22 -3.64
C LEU A 193 26.44 0.05 -2.11
N LYS A 194 27.19 -0.91 -1.59
CA LYS A 194 27.33 -1.11 -0.13
C LYS A 194 27.91 0.13 0.55
N LYS A 195 28.98 0.71 -0.02
CA LYS A 195 29.59 1.95 0.49
C LYS A 195 28.63 3.13 0.41
N ALA A 196 27.78 3.18 -0.60
CA ALA A 196 26.73 4.18 -0.77
C ALA A 196 25.55 4.00 0.20
N GLY A 197 25.49 2.90 0.95
CA GLY A 197 24.46 2.63 1.95
C GLY A 197 23.23 1.85 1.44
N PHE A 198 23.30 1.25 0.26
CA PHE A 198 22.21 0.40 -0.23
C PHE A 198 22.26 -0.99 0.40
N PRO A 199 21.11 -1.54 0.83
CA PRO A 199 20.98 -2.94 1.23
C PRO A 199 21.13 -3.88 0.03
N GLU A 200 21.56 -5.13 0.28
CA GLU A 200 21.76 -6.15 -0.76
C GLU A 200 20.50 -6.41 -1.61
N SER A 201 19.33 -6.25 -1.04
CA SER A 201 18.04 -6.39 -1.75
C SER A 201 17.80 -5.37 -2.87
N TYR A 202 18.63 -4.30 -2.96
CA TYR A 202 18.59 -3.30 -4.04
C TYR A 202 19.59 -3.61 -5.16
N TYR A 203 20.64 -4.42 -4.88
CA TYR A 203 21.76 -4.63 -5.80
C TYR A 203 21.34 -5.14 -7.18
N PRO A 204 20.43 -6.12 -7.30
CA PRO A 204 20.04 -6.62 -8.61
C PRO A 204 19.51 -5.49 -9.52
N TYR A 205 18.62 -4.67 -8.97
CA TYR A 205 17.97 -3.59 -9.71
C TYR A 205 18.96 -2.49 -10.12
N LEU A 206 19.78 -2.06 -9.17
CA LEU A 206 20.74 -0.98 -9.39
C LEU A 206 21.89 -1.41 -10.30
N THR A 207 22.32 -2.68 -10.21
CA THR A 207 23.31 -3.26 -11.13
C THR A 207 22.76 -3.31 -12.55
N TYR A 208 21.50 -3.71 -12.73
CA TYR A 208 20.83 -3.67 -14.03
C TYR A 208 20.81 -2.25 -14.60
N LEU A 209 20.30 -1.30 -13.83
CA LEU A 209 20.21 0.10 -14.26
C LEU A 209 21.59 0.72 -14.57
N HIS A 210 22.60 0.44 -13.78
CA HIS A 210 23.97 0.90 -14.02
C HIS A 210 24.55 0.35 -15.32
N LYS A 211 24.29 -0.93 -15.62
CA LYS A 211 24.73 -1.54 -16.88
C LYS A 211 24.07 -0.91 -18.10
N LYS A 212 22.78 -0.53 -17.98
CA LYS A 212 22.05 0.15 -19.05
C LYS A 212 22.44 1.62 -19.18
N HIS A 213 22.64 2.29 -18.05
CA HIS A 213 22.90 3.72 -17.94
C HIS A 213 24.11 4.00 -17.03
N PRO A 214 25.34 3.78 -17.52
CA PRO A 214 26.56 3.91 -16.68
C PRO A 214 26.78 5.33 -16.12
N ASN A 215 26.19 6.33 -16.74
CA ASN A 215 26.30 7.74 -16.32
C ASN A 215 25.28 8.13 -15.23
N TRP A 216 24.29 7.27 -14.92
CA TRP A 216 23.32 7.57 -13.89
C TRP A 216 23.91 7.44 -12.49
N LYS A 217 23.53 8.36 -11.62
CA LYS A 217 24.01 8.42 -10.23
C LYS A 217 22.88 8.02 -9.28
N PHE A 218 23.16 7.02 -8.45
CA PHE A 218 22.20 6.56 -7.43
C PHE A 218 22.71 6.96 -6.05
N THR A 219 21.88 7.67 -5.29
CA THR A 219 22.15 8.10 -3.93
C THR A 219 21.16 7.42 -2.99
N ALA A 220 21.64 6.66 -2.02
CA ALA A 220 20.81 6.10 -0.98
C ALA A 220 20.39 7.19 0.01
N VAL A 221 19.10 7.36 0.22
CA VAL A 221 18.55 8.25 1.23
C VAL A 221 18.00 7.40 2.38
N ASN A 222 18.76 7.31 3.47
CA ASN A 222 18.30 6.59 4.65
C ASN A 222 17.14 7.34 5.30
N THR A 223 15.96 6.76 5.23
CA THR A 223 14.75 7.35 5.80
C THR A 223 14.75 7.34 7.32
N ASN A 224 15.61 6.53 7.96
CA ASN A 224 15.62 6.22 9.40
C ASN A 224 14.33 5.55 9.92
N LYS A 225 13.42 5.16 9.06
CA LYS A 225 12.12 4.58 9.36
C LYS A 225 12.10 3.08 9.05
N TYR A 226 11.33 2.32 9.83
CA TYR A 226 11.03 0.92 9.54
C TYR A 226 9.97 0.83 8.43
N PHE A 227 10.17 -0.07 7.47
CA PHE A 227 9.28 -0.20 6.32
C PHE A 227 7.83 -0.48 6.72
N ASP A 228 7.60 -1.50 7.59
CA ASP A 228 6.25 -1.85 8.05
C ASP A 228 5.56 -0.69 8.77
N THR A 229 6.32 0.05 9.59
CA THR A 229 5.79 1.25 10.27
C THR A 229 5.41 2.34 9.28
N ALA A 230 6.21 2.53 8.24
CA ALA A 230 5.92 3.50 7.19
C ALA A 230 4.64 3.11 6.42
N VAL A 231 4.50 1.83 6.07
CA VAL A 231 3.25 1.31 5.48
C VAL A 231 2.06 1.59 6.37
N ASP A 232 2.14 1.29 7.67
CA ASP A 232 1.04 1.49 8.61
C ASP A 232 0.65 2.96 8.78
N LYS A 233 1.63 3.87 8.74
CA LYS A 233 1.40 5.32 8.79
C LYS A 233 0.76 5.88 7.51
N GLU A 234 0.96 5.21 6.39
CA GLU A 234 0.42 5.58 5.10
C GLU A 234 -0.98 4.98 4.82
N VAL A 235 -1.37 3.91 5.52
CA VAL A 235 -2.72 3.35 5.42
C VAL A 235 -3.76 4.42 5.82
N GLY A 236 -4.78 4.57 4.99
CA GLY A 236 -5.85 5.57 5.19
C GLY A 236 -5.61 6.92 4.53
N LYS A 237 -4.37 7.28 4.18
CA LYS A 237 -4.01 8.53 3.49
C LYS A 237 -3.99 8.39 1.96
N ASN A 238 -3.91 7.16 1.47
CA ASN A 238 -3.73 6.84 0.06
C ASN A 238 -5.02 6.33 -0.57
N TYR A 239 -5.36 6.87 -1.73
CA TYR A 239 -6.59 6.54 -2.44
C TYR A 239 -6.29 5.84 -3.77
N THR A 240 -7.25 5.03 -4.23
CA THR A 240 -7.22 4.31 -5.50
C THR A 240 -8.58 4.38 -6.18
N GLN A 241 -8.59 4.40 -7.51
CA GLN A 241 -9.78 4.23 -8.32
C GLN A 241 -10.00 2.77 -8.75
N SER A 242 -9.15 1.86 -8.30
CA SER A 242 -9.24 0.46 -8.69
C SER A 242 -10.61 -0.14 -8.36
N THR A 243 -11.15 -0.90 -9.29
CA THR A 243 -12.37 -1.69 -9.10
C THR A 243 -12.11 -3.02 -8.38
N ILE A 244 -10.85 -3.40 -8.23
CA ILE A 244 -10.39 -4.66 -7.62
C ILE A 244 -10.61 -4.59 -6.11
N ALA A 245 -11.38 -5.52 -5.54
CA ALA A 245 -11.73 -5.52 -4.13
C ALA A 245 -10.51 -5.58 -3.19
N THR A 246 -9.50 -6.39 -3.53
CA THR A 246 -8.27 -6.53 -2.73
C THR A 246 -7.38 -5.29 -2.75
N TYR A 247 -7.60 -4.38 -3.70
CA TYR A 247 -6.87 -3.11 -3.78
C TYR A 247 -7.49 -2.01 -2.93
N ARG A 248 -8.71 -2.22 -2.43
CA ARG A 248 -9.42 -1.28 -1.55
C ARG A 248 -9.37 -1.76 -0.11
N GLN A 249 -9.24 -0.83 0.82
CA GLN A 249 -9.38 -1.12 2.24
C GLN A 249 -10.84 -1.45 2.59
N SER A 250 -11.78 -0.76 1.93
CA SER A 250 -13.22 -1.00 2.03
C SER A 250 -13.93 -0.51 0.76
N ASN A 251 -15.19 -0.90 0.59
CA ASN A 251 -16.03 -0.39 -0.49
C ASN A 251 -16.67 0.98 -0.18
N THR A 252 -16.27 1.63 0.91
CA THR A 252 -16.75 2.97 1.26
C THR A 252 -16.07 4.00 0.37
N LEU A 253 -16.87 4.74 -0.39
CA LEU A 253 -16.41 5.83 -1.22
C LEU A 253 -15.86 6.97 -0.35
N LYS A 254 -14.65 7.46 -0.66
CA LYS A 254 -14.02 8.60 0.02
C LYS A 254 -14.28 9.90 -0.72
N GLU A 255 -14.13 9.88 -2.03
CA GLU A 255 -14.36 11.04 -2.90
C GLU A 255 -15.04 10.59 -4.20
N LYS A 256 -15.96 11.43 -4.70
CA LYS A 256 -16.61 11.20 -6.01
C LYS A 256 -15.61 11.45 -7.16
N PRO A 257 -15.77 10.76 -8.30
CA PRO A 257 -16.82 9.78 -8.57
C PRO A 257 -16.53 8.37 -8.04
N ASN A 258 -15.27 7.94 -7.84
CA ASN A 258 -14.89 6.54 -7.61
C ASN A 258 -13.58 6.37 -6.82
N TRP A 259 -13.27 7.26 -5.90
CA TRP A 259 -12.07 7.17 -5.06
C TRP A 259 -12.34 6.39 -3.78
N TYR A 260 -11.50 5.40 -3.51
CA TYR A 260 -11.56 4.52 -2.34
C TYR A 260 -10.22 4.52 -1.62
N THR A 261 -10.20 4.27 -0.32
CA THR A 261 -8.95 4.08 0.40
C THR A 261 -8.23 2.84 -0.13
N ALA A 262 -6.96 2.99 -0.48
CA ALA A 262 -6.11 1.90 -0.92
C ALA A 262 -5.88 0.89 0.21
N SER A 263 -5.83 -0.40 -0.12
CA SER A 263 -5.52 -1.46 0.85
C SER A 263 -4.06 -1.38 1.31
N LYS A 264 -3.76 -1.93 2.49
CA LYS A 264 -2.40 -1.98 3.04
C LYS A 264 -1.41 -2.60 2.05
N GLY A 265 -1.80 -3.64 1.32
CA GLY A 265 -0.93 -4.29 0.32
C GLY A 265 -0.62 -3.40 -0.87
N VAL A 266 -1.59 -2.60 -1.34
CA VAL A 266 -1.36 -1.60 -2.40
C VAL A 266 -0.44 -0.49 -1.90
N VAL A 267 -0.66 0.00 -0.68
CA VAL A 267 0.23 1.00 -0.06
C VAL A 267 1.65 0.45 0.05
N ALA A 268 1.83 -0.79 0.53
CA ALA A 268 3.13 -1.42 0.64
C ALA A 268 3.84 -1.53 -0.73
N PHE A 269 3.09 -1.89 -1.79
CA PHE A 269 3.64 -1.98 -3.15
C PHE A 269 4.18 -0.64 -3.64
N TYR A 270 3.39 0.43 -3.53
CA TYR A 270 3.81 1.76 -3.98
C TYR A 270 4.79 2.46 -3.04
N LEU A 271 4.90 2.02 -1.79
CA LEU A 271 5.90 2.52 -0.85
C LEU A 271 7.24 1.79 -0.99
N ASP A 272 7.29 0.58 -1.56
CA ASP A 272 8.54 -0.16 -1.76
C ASP A 272 9.36 0.44 -2.90
N PRO A 273 10.53 1.06 -2.63
CA PRO A 273 11.31 1.73 -3.66
C PRO A 273 11.75 0.79 -4.78
N ARG A 274 11.93 -0.50 -4.49
CA ARG A 274 12.41 -1.48 -5.46
C ARG A 274 11.44 -1.71 -6.62
N ASN A 275 10.13 -1.45 -6.41
CA ASN A 275 9.12 -1.54 -7.45
C ASN A 275 9.25 -0.45 -8.53
N TYR A 276 10.07 0.57 -8.28
CA TYR A 276 10.33 1.65 -9.25
C TYR A 276 11.72 1.56 -9.88
N LEU A 277 12.60 0.63 -9.44
CA LEU A 277 13.97 0.53 -9.93
C LEU A 277 14.03 -0.16 -11.30
N ASN A 278 13.44 0.48 -12.28
CA ASN A 278 13.46 0.11 -13.70
C ASN A 278 13.57 1.38 -14.56
N GLU A 279 13.85 1.24 -15.85
CA GLU A 279 14.16 2.36 -16.75
C GLU A 279 13.07 3.42 -16.86
N LYS A 280 11.78 3.06 -16.66
CA LYS A 280 10.65 4.00 -16.78
C LYS A 280 10.26 4.62 -15.45
N ASN A 281 10.19 3.81 -14.41
CA ASN A 281 9.62 4.26 -13.13
C ASN A 281 10.65 4.92 -12.21
N ILE A 282 11.95 4.77 -12.47
CA ILE A 282 12.99 5.33 -11.60
C ILE A 282 12.93 6.85 -11.47
N TYR A 283 12.31 7.53 -12.42
CA TYR A 283 12.14 8.99 -12.40
C TYR A 283 11.29 9.47 -11.20
N VAL A 284 10.60 8.58 -10.51
CA VAL A 284 9.97 8.89 -9.22
C VAL A 284 11.01 9.35 -8.18
N PHE A 285 12.28 8.95 -8.36
CA PHE A 285 13.41 9.28 -7.49
C PHE A 285 14.33 10.36 -8.10
N GLU A 286 13.99 10.93 -9.25
CA GLU A 286 14.79 11.99 -9.84
C GLU A 286 14.97 13.11 -8.84
N ASN A 287 16.23 13.59 -8.70
CA ASN A 287 16.52 14.73 -7.86
C ASN A 287 15.93 16.00 -8.47
N LEU A 288 14.96 16.59 -7.80
CA LEU A 288 14.24 17.76 -8.28
C LEU A 288 14.96 19.09 -8.04
N SER A 289 16.21 19.08 -7.65
CA SER A 289 17.03 20.29 -7.60
C SER A 289 17.41 20.78 -9.01
N TYR A 290 17.69 22.08 -9.13
CA TYR A 290 18.16 22.64 -10.41
C TYR A 290 19.49 22.02 -10.83
N ASP A 291 19.59 21.65 -12.11
CA ASP A 291 20.79 21.12 -12.75
C ASP A 291 21.09 21.94 -14.02
N GLU A 292 22.14 22.75 -14.01
CA GLU A 292 22.49 23.64 -15.11
C GLU A 292 22.86 22.88 -16.39
N VAL A 293 23.36 21.65 -16.27
CA VAL A 293 23.80 20.84 -17.41
C VAL A 293 22.58 20.21 -18.12
N ASN A 294 21.60 19.73 -17.36
CA ASN A 294 20.48 19.01 -17.90
C ASN A 294 19.22 19.90 -18.08
N HIS A 295 19.12 21.06 -17.41
CA HIS A 295 17.95 21.93 -17.52
C HIS A 295 18.19 23.05 -18.54
N THR A 296 18.03 22.71 -19.81
CA THR A 296 18.28 23.61 -20.95
C THR A 296 17.00 24.10 -21.62
N LYS A 297 17.13 25.13 -22.47
CA LYS A 297 16.01 25.60 -23.32
C LYS A 297 15.46 24.52 -24.21
N ASP A 298 16.34 23.70 -24.81
CA ASP A 298 15.92 22.63 -25.75
C ASP A 298 15.06 21.60 -25.05
N ILE A 299 15.43 21.23 -23.83
CA ILE A 299 14.68 20.29 -23.01
C ILE A 299 13.28 20.84 -22.71
N LEU A 300 13.19 22.08 -22.23
CA LEU A 300 11.89 22.69 -21.94
C LEU A 300 11.06 22.89 -23.21
N SER A 301 11.68 23.22 -24.34
CA SER A 301 10.99 23.31 -25.63
C SER A 301 10.36 21.98 -26.03
N GLN A 302 11.06 20.87 -25.81
CA GLN A 302 10.51 19.54 -26.09
C GLN A 302 9.36 19.17 -25.13
N ILE A 303 9.52 19.44 -23.82
CA ILE A 303 8.47 19.21 -22.84
C ILE A 303 7.21 20.02 -23.18
N PHE A 304 7.38 21.26 -23.64
CA PHE A 304 6.30 22.15 -24.02
C PHE A 304 5.79 21.95 -25.48
N LYS A 305 6.38 21.05 -26.26
CA LYS A 305 5.99 20.79 -27.64
C LYS A 305 4.48 20.58 -27.76
N GLY A 306 3.87 21.27 -28.70
CA GLY A 306 2.42 21.23 -28.88
C GLY A 306 1.60 22.05 -27.87
N SER A 307 2.25 22.75 -26.93
CA SER A 307 1.62 23.60 -25.92
C SER A 307 1.82 25.08 -26.25
N TYR A 308 0.92 25.95 -25.80
CA TYR A 308 1.07 27.39 -25.82
C TYR A 308 2.28 27.90 -25.02
N LEU A 309 2.82 27.08 -24.14
CA LEU A 309 4.01 27.36 -23.32
C LEU A 309 5.31 27.21 -24.11
N ASN A 310 5.28 26.64 -25.32
CA ASN A 310 6.47 26.48 -26.15
C ASN A 310 6.88 27.78 -26.84
N THR A 311 7.29 28.77 -26.06
CA THR A 311 7.86 30.03 -26.52
C THR A 311 9.02 30.40 -25.64
N ASP A 312 10.02 31.14 -26.19
CA ASP A 312 11.17 31.61 -25.44
C ASP A 312 10.78 32.34 -24.16
N THR A 313 9.71 33.11 -24.19
CA THR A 313 9.21 33.85 -23.01
C THR A 313 8.86 32.93 -21.85
N TYR A 314 8.03 31.91 -22.10
CA TYR A 314 7.66 31.00 -21.05
C TYR A 314 8.84 30.11 -20.62
N ILE A 315 9.60 29.58 -21.57
CA ILE A 315 10.77 28.77 -21.27
C ILE A 315 11.74 29.52 -20.34
N ASN A 316 11.99 30.80 -20.63
CA ASN A 316 12.86 31.64 -19.77
C ASN A 316 12.26 31.86 -18.37
N TYR A 317 10.92 31.99 -18.24
CA TYR A 317 10.29 32.10 -16.92
C TYR A 317 10.52 30.83 -16.06
N TYR A 318 10.40 29.64 -16.66
CA TYR A 318 10.63 28.38 -15.96
C TYR A 318 12.12 28.18 -15.61
N LEU A 319 13.03 28.44 -16.55
CA LEU A 319 14.48 28.35 -16.30
C LEU A 319 14.91 29.29 -15.19
N SER A 320 14.47 30.56 -15.26
CA SER A 320 14.77 31.58 -14.26
C SER A 320 14.21 31.22 -12.89
N ALA A 321 12.97 30.73 -12.83
CA ALA A 321 12.33 30.30 -11.59
C ALA A 321 13.07 29.08 -10.99
N GLY A 322 13.41 28.09 -11.81
CA GLY A 322 14.15 26.91 -11.41
C GLY A 322 15.53 27.25 -10.84
N LYS A 323 16.30 28.08 -11.54
CA LYS A 323 17.62 28.55 -11.08
C LYS A 323 17.52 29.37 -9.80
N THR A 324 16.51 30.24 -9.70
CA THR A 324 16.34 31.14 -8.53
C THR A 324 16.02 30.37 -7.25
N TYR A 325 15.19 29.33 -7.35
CA TYR A 325 14.68 28.59 -6.18
C TYR A 325 15.22 27.16 -6.10
N ASN A 326 16.30 26.86 -6.83
CA ASN A 326 16.97 25.56 -6.84
C ASN A 326 16.01 24.38 -7.04
N ILE A 327 15.05 24.52 -7.96
CA ILE A 327 14.07 23.49 -8.29
C ILE A 327 14.11 23.16 -9.78
N SER A 328 13.92 21.90 -10.15
CA SER A 328 13.90 21.46 -11.55
C SER A 328 12.85 22.21 -12.37
N PRO A 329 13.25 22.99 -13.39
CA PRO A 329 12.28 23.63 -14.29
C PRO A 329 11.53 22.61 -15.15
N VAL A 330 12.06 21.40 -15.33
CA VAL A 330 11.40 20.27 -15.98
C VAL A 330 10.23 19.80 -15.14
N HIS A 331 10.46 19.60 -13.83
CA HIS A 331 9.39 19.27 -12.87
C HIS A 331 8.31 20.35 -12.84
N LEU A 332 8.68 21.61 -12.80
CA LEU A 332 7.73 22.73 -12.84
C LEU A 332 6.90 22.74 -14.14
N ALA A 333 7.55 22.50 -15.28
CA ALA A 333 6.89 22.43 -16.59
C ALA A 333 5.93 21.23 -16.68
N ALA A 334 6.36 20.05 -16.25
CA ALA A 334 5.52 18.84 -16.20
C ALA A 334 4.30 19.07 -15.32
N ARG A 335 4.48 19.64 -14.13
CA ARG A 335 3.38 19.98 -13.21
C ARG A 335 2.42 20.98 -13.82
N THR A 336 2.90 22.01 -14.50
CA THR A 336 2.00 22.95 -15.20
C THR A 336 1.17 22.27 -16.27
N LYS A 337 1.76 21.37 -17.06
CA LYS A 337 1.02 20.61 -18.08
C LYS A 337 -0.04 19.69 -17.45
N GLN A 338 0.28 19.08 -16.34
CA GLN A 338 -0.64 18.21 -15.61
C GLN A 338 -1.81 18.98 -15.02
N GLU A 339 -1.54 20.11 -14.36
CA GLU A 339 -2.53 20.91 -13.64
C GLU A 339 -3.35 21.82 -14.55
N GLY A 340 -2.73 22.42 -15.55
CA GLY A 340 -3.34 23.41 -16.46
C GLY A 340 -3.54 22.92 -17.88
N GLY A 341 -3.01 21.74 -18.23
CA GLY A 341 -3.06 21.20 -19.59
C GLY A 341 -2.22 22.01 -20.60
N THR A 342 -2.38 21.65 -21.85
CA THR A 342 -1.67 22.31 -22.98
C THR A 342 -2.42 23.48 -23.59
N ASN A 343 -3.64 23.76 -23.10
CA ASN A 343 -4.56 24.77 -23.65
C ASN A 343 -4.52 26.07 -22.85
N SER A 344 -4.23 27.20 -23.50
CA SER A 344 -4.22 28.54 -22.91
C SER A 344 -5.60 29.04 -22.44
N SER A 345 -6.68 28.35 -22.78
CA SER A 345 -8.04 28.69 -22.33
C SER A 345 -8.38 28.17 -20.93
N TYR A 346 -7.55 27.29 -20.35
CA TYR A 346 -7.77 26.86 -18.98
C TYR A 346 -7.91 28.05 -18.03
N GLU A 347 -8.92 28.05 -17.20
CA GLU A 347 -9.28 29.20 -16.36
C GLU A 347 -8.12 29.66 -15.46
N GLY A 348 -7.35 28.74 -14.88
CA GLY A 348 -6.23 29.02 -13.99
C GLY A 348 -5.08 29.80 -14.66
N VAL A 349 -4.94 29.71 -15.98
CA VAL A 349 -3.83 30.33 -16.74
C VAL A 349 -4.28 31.36 -17.79
N SER A 350 -5.58 31.45 -18.08
CA SER A 350 -6.11 32.32 -19.12
C SER A 350 -6.05 33.81 -18.76
N GLY A 351 -6.23 34.12 -17.48
CA GLY A 351 -6.42 35.48 -17.00
C GLY A 351 -7.76 36.11 -17.41
N LYS A 352 -8.67 35.34 -18.02
CA LYS A 352 -9.95 35.81 -18.56
C LYS A 352 -11.15 35.60 -17.65
N VAL A 353 -10.96 34.97 -16.48
CA VAL A 353 -12.04 34.65 -15.55
C VAL A 353 -12.62 35.96 -14.98
N SER A 354 -13.86 36.26 -15.30
CA SER A 354 -14.56 37.46 -14.87
C SER A 354 -15.42 37.29 -13.62
N THR A 355 -15.29 36.12 -12.97
CA THR A 355 -16.07 35.78 -11.76
C THR A 355 -15.82 36.80 -10.68
N THR A 356 -16.92 37.29 -10.09
CA THR A 356 -16.86 38.12 -8.88
C THR A 356 -16.59 37.21 -7.69
N TRP A 357 -15.46 37.44 -7.01
CA TRP A 357 -15.13 36.69 -5.79
C TRP A 357 -16.03 37.16 -4.63
N ASP A 358 -16.05 38.45 -4.40
CA ASP A 358 -16.88 39.05 -3.37
C ASP A 358 -17.18 40.55 -3.63
N ARG A 359 -18.09 41.09 -2.80
CA ARG A 359 -18.46 42.51 -2.78
C ARG A 359 -18.53 42.99 -1.36
N TYR A 360 -17.94 44.16 -1.11
CA TYR A 360 -17.98 44.78 0.18
C TYR A 360 -18.45 46.23 0.05
N THR A 361 -19.23 46.68 1.00
CA THR A 361 -19.57 48.09 1.15
C THR A 361 -19.19 48.53 2.56
N GLY A 362 -18.37 49.55 2.68
CA GLY A 362 -17.85 50.01 3.96
C GLY A 362 -17.14 51.36 3.85
N TYR A 363 -16.36 51.69 4.86
CA TYR A 363 -15.72 52.97 5.01
C TYR A 363 -14.21 52.88 4.92
N VAL A 364 -13.60 53.84 4.20
CA VAL A 364 -12.15 53.97 4.03
C VAL A 364 -11.76 55.41 4.31
N CYS A 365 -10.61 55.63 4.96
CA CYS A 365 -10.10 57.00 5.18
C CYS A 365 -9.74 57.65 3.84
N SER A 366 -10.22 58.86 3.62
CA SER A 366 -10.08 59.53 2.33
C SER A 366 -8.63 59.86 1.93
N SER A 367 -7.73 59.94 2.90
CA SER A 367 -6.29 60.12 2.64
C SER A 367 -5.65 58.91 1.95
N ASN A 368 -6.29 57.75 2.01
CA ASN A 368 -5.79 56.48 1.43
C ASN A 368 -6.40 56.14 0.07
N VAL A 369 -7.11 57.09 -0.55
CA VAL A 369 -7.76 56.85 -1.84
C VAL A 369 -7.51 58.02 -2.80
N LYS A 370 -7.52 57.71 -4.10
CA LYS A 370 -7.49 58.68 -5.17
C LYS A 370 -8.75 58.50 -6.04
N LEU A 371 -9.49 59.59 -6.27
CA LEU A 371 -10.65 59.61 -7.13
C LEU A 371 -10.28 59.80 -8.58
N ASN A 372 -11.03 59.22 -9.48
CA ASN A 372 -10.97 59.44 -10.91
C ASN A 372 -11.68 60.78 -11.24
N SER A 373 -11.50 61.26 -12.46
CA SER A 373 -12.08 62.53 -12.95
C SER A 373 -13.59 62.63 -12.85
N ASN A 374 -14.31 61.49 -12.84
CA ASN A 374 -15.75 61.38 -12.68
C ASN A 374 -16.23 61.56 -11.23
N ASN A 375 -15.33 61.62 -10.26
CA ASN A 375 -15.61 61.68 -8.84
C ASN A 375 -16.57 60.58 -8.28
N LYS A 376 -16.90 59.55 -9.06
CA LYS A 376 -17.78 58.43 -8.67
C LYS A 376 -17.02 57.13 -8.46
N THR A 377 -15.83 57.05 -9.02
CA THR A 377 -14.95 55.89 -8.91
C THR A 377 -13.56 56.32 -8.48
N GLY A 378 -12.77 55.42 -7.99
CA GLY A 378 -11.39 55.65 -7.59
C GLY A 378 -10.63 54.36 -7.32
N TYR A 379 -9.45 54.54 -6.75
CA TYR A 379 -8.58 53.44 -6.38
C TYR A 379 -7.89 53.71 -5.06
N ILE A 380 -7.45 52.64 -4.39
CA ILE A 380 -6.68 52.73 -3.15
C ILE A 380 -5.28 53.27 -3.47
N SER A 381 -4.88 54.37 -2.86
CA SER A 381 -3.59 55.02 -3.05
C SER A 381 -2.61 54.78 -1.89
N GLY A 382 -3.09 54.32 -0.74
CA GLY A 382 -2.26 53.99 0.43
C GLY A 382 -1.13 52.99 0.06
N ARG A 383 0.10 53.33 0.52
CA ARG A 383 1.34 52.60 0.09
C ARG A 383 1.29 51.10 0.35
N SER A 384 0.74 50.71 1.49
CA SER A 384 0.55 49.30 1.88
C SER A 384 -0.87 48.79 1.72
N GLY A 385 -1.79 49.59 1.16
CA GLY A 385 -3.22 49.29 1.15
C GLY A 385 -3.96 49.93 2.31
N VAL A 386 -5.25 49.55 2.53
CA VAL A 386 -6.11 50.13 3.57
C VAL A 386 -7.18 49.14 4.02
N ASN A 387 -7.54 49.21 5.29
CA ASN A 387 -8.67 48.43 5.82
C ASN A 387 -10.01 49.11 5.43
N LEU A 388 -10.87 48.34 4.78
CA LEU A 388 -12.30 48.72 4.63
C LEU A 388 -13.03 48.35 5.91
N ARG A 389 -13.70 49.30 6.51
CA ARG A 389 -14.32 49.14 7.83
C ARG A 389 -15.83 49.19 7.75
N LYS A 390 -16.48 48.55 8.71
CA LYS A 390 -17.95 48.51 8.84
C LYS A 390 -18.57 49.87 9.09
N SER A 391 -17.87 50.77 9.82
CA SER A 391 -18.29 52.15 10.07
C SER A 391 -17.09 53.13 9.93
N ASN A 392 -17.38 54.44 9.95
CA ASN A 392 -16.43 55.52 9.72
C ASN A 392 -15.59 55.89 10.97
N THR A 393 -14.99 54.85 11.55
CA THR A 393 -14.02 54.97 12.68
C THR A 393 -12.93 53.91 12.62
N THR A 394 -11.74 54.25 13.12
CA THR A 394 -10.61 53.27 13.17
C THR A 394 -10.83 52.16 14.18
N SER A 395 -11.73 52.26 15.13
CA SER A 395 -12.11 51.24 16.08
C SER A 395 -13.17 50.24 15.54
N SER A 396 -13.75 50.53 14.38
CA SER A 396 -14.75 49.63 13.77
C SER A 396 -14.15 48.37 13.20
N ASP A 397 -14.96 47.30 13.16
CA ASP A 397 -14.58 46.03 12.53
C ASP A 397 -14.03 46.23 11.12
N ILE A 398 -13.01 45.50 10.82
CA ILE A 398 -12.42 45.43 9.48
C ILE A 398 -13.26 44.44 8.67
N LEU A 399 -13.83 44.88 7.57
CA LEU A 399 -14.55 44.00 6.63
C LEU A 399 -13.60 43.27 5.73
N VAL A 400 -12.59 43.94 5.20
CA VAL A 400 -11.57 43.42 4.32
C VAL A 400 -10.40 44.37 4.19
N PHE A 401 -9.19 43.86 3.95
CA PHE A 401 -8.05 44.65 3.58
C PHE A 401 -8.05 44.87 2.05
N LEU A 402 -7.94 46.14 1.63
CA LEU A 402 -7.88 46.56 0.22
C LEU A 402 -6.45 46.92 -0.15
N ARG A 403 -5.93 46.32 -1.20
CA ARG A 403 -4.57 46.56 -1.67
C ARG A 403 -4.45 47.86 -2.45
N LYS A 404 -3.26 48.40 -2.59
CA LYS A 404 -2.94 49.52 -3.46
C LYS A 404 -3.46 49.25 -4.88
N ASN A 405 -4.01 50.27 -5.53
CA ASN A 405 -4.62 50.24 -6.87
C ASN A 405 -5.96 49.41 -6.97
N GLN A 406 -6.48 48.88 -5.87
CA GLN A 406 -7.81 48.29 -5.88
C GLN A 406 -8.86 49.34 -6.22
N ALA A 407 -9.60 49.12 -7.31
CA ALA A 407 -10.66 49.99 -7.76
C ALA A 407 -11.89 49.87 -6.87
N PHE A 408 -12.62 50.97 -6.74
CA PHE A 408 -13.86 51.05 -6.00
C PHE A 408 -14.87 52.02 -6.64
N THR A 409 -16.12 51.91 -6.23
CA THR A 409 -17.17 52.88 -6.52
C THR A 409 -17.58 53.61 -5.25
N LEU A 410 -17.75 54.93 -5.29
CA LEU A 410 -18.27 55.72 -4.17
C LEU A 410 -19.78 55.50 -3.99
N SER A 411 -20.22 55.34 -2.76
CA SER A 411 -21.64 55.33 -2.45
C SER A 411 -22.22 56.76 -2.49
N ARG A 412 -21.40 57.76 -2.14
CA ARG A 412 -21.66 59.20 -2.31
C ARG A 412 -20.36 59.99 -2.38
N THR A 413 -20.38 61.15 -2.98
CA THR A 413 -19.20 62.01 -3.17
C THR A 413 -18.79 62.79 -1.93
N THR A 414 -19.75 63.03 -1.00
CA THR A 414 -19.47 63.70 0.26
C THR A 414 -18.83 62.76 1.27
N LYS A 415 -17.86 63.30 2.04
CA LYS A 415 -17.19 62.58 3.11
C LYS A 415 -18.04 62.49 4.37
N TYR A 416 -17.81 61.43 5.13
CA TYR A 416 -18.34 61.29 6.48
C TYR A 416 -17.31 61.79 7.49
N THR A 417 -17.71 62.50 8.51
CA THR A 417 -16.88 62.78 9.69
C THR A 417 -16.80 61.53 10.56
N GLY A 418 -15.63 61.24 11.17
CA GLY A 418 -15.49 60.09 12.01
C GLY A 418 -14.11 59.98 12.64
N LYS A 419 -14.00 59.24 13.75
CA LYS A 419 -12.79 59.14 14.55
C LYS A 419 -11.65 58.44 13.82
N GLY A 420 -10.44 58.95 13.94
CA GLY A 420 -9.21 58.32 13.42
C GLY A 420 -8.93 58.58 11.94
N CYS A 421 -9.69 59.49 11.27
CA CYS A 421 -9.38 59.98 9.95
C CYS A 421 -9.75 61.48 9.83
N PRO A 422 -8.80 62.40 10.12
CA PRO A 422 -9.06 63.84 10.06
C PRO A 422 -9.49 64.31 8.67
N ALA A 423 -9.04 63.65 7.62
CA ALA A 423 -9.40 63.97 6.23
C ALA A 423 -10.84 63.52 5.86
N GLY A 424 -11.56 62.87 6.78
CA GLY A 424 -12.90 62.32 6.57
C GLY A 424 -12.90 60.95 5.87
N TRP A 425 -14.03 60.29 5.92
CA TRP A 425 -14.23 58.92 5.42
C TRP A 425 -15.07 58.89 4.17
N TYR A 426 -14.70 58.06 3.22
CA TYR A 426 -15.55 57.70 2.09
C TYR A 426 -16.26 56.35 2.35
N LYS A 427 -17.55 56.31 2.04
CA LYS A 427 -18.27 55.03 1.94
C LYS A 427 -18.12 54.51 0.51
N ILE A 428 -17.50 53.41 0.35
CA ILE A 428 -17.15 52.80 -0.95
C ILE A 428 -17.74 51.40 -1.10
N SER A 429 -17.97 51.00 -2.33
CA SER A 429 -18.29 49.64 -2.71
C SER A 429 -17.14 49.09 -3.55
N VAL A 430 -16.65 47.92 -3.17
CA VAL A 430 -15.57 47.21 -3.87
C VAL A 430 -16.11 45.89 -4.40
N LYS A 431 -15.85 45.63 -5.68
CA LYS A 431 -16.07 44.36 -6.34
C LYS A 431 -14.72 43.78 -6.65
N ARG A 432 -14.42 42.62 -6.07
CA ARG A 432 -13.18 41.90 -6.39
C ARG A 432 -13.46 40.80 -7.43
N THR A 433 -12.77 40.85 -8.53
CA THR A 433 -12.87 39.86 -9.62
C THR A 433 -11.59 39.09 -9.75
N LEU A 434 -11.67 37.95 -10.42
CA LEU A 434 -10.52 37.10 -10.65
C LEU A 434 -9.85 37.32 -12.02
N THR A 435 -10.30 38.31 -12.76
CA THR A 435 -9.69 38.66 -14.07
C THR A 435 -8.25 39.16 -13.92
N GLY A 436 -7.35 38.66 -14.76
CA GLY A 436 -5.96 39.08 -14.79
C GLY A 436 -5.07 38.44 -13.73
N TYR A 437 -5.56 37.40 -13.04
CA TYR A 437 -4.73 36.57 -12.16
C TYR A 437 -4.47 35.20 -12.76
N TYR A 438 -3.34 34.61 -12.37
CA TYR A 438 -2.83 33.37 -12.94
C TYR A 438 -2.35 32.41 -11.83
N ASN A 439 -2.58 31.10 -12.01
CA ASN A 439 -2.13 30.08 -11.09
C ASN A 439 -1.75 28.83 -11.89
N TYR A 440 -0.48 28.70 -12.25
CA TYR A 440 0.04 27.65 -13.12
C TYR A 440 0.14 26.29 -12.44
N TYR A 441 0.10 26.22 -11.12
CA TYR A 441 0.32 25.02 -10.33
C TYR A 441 -0.88 24.65 -9.45
N ASN A 442 -2.04 25.26 -9.68
CA ASN A 442 -3.26 25.07 -8.88
C ASN A 442 -3.05 25.19 -7.37
N ILE A 443 -2.10 26.04 -6.94
CA ILE A 443 -1.84 26.25 -5.52
C ILE A 443 -3.09 26.77 -4.81
N GLY A 444 -3.49 26.07 -3.74
CA GLY A 444 -4.69 26.40 -2.98
C GLY A 444 -6.02 26.05 -3.68
N ALA A 445 -5.99 25.31 -4.78
CA ALA A 445 -7.15 24.85 -5.51
C ALA A 445 -7.76 23.59 -4.88
N TYR A 446 -8.78 23.76 -4.02
CA TYR A 446 -9.52 22.66 -3.41
C TYR A 446 -10.97 23.07 -3.10
N GLY A 447 -11.81 22.10 -2.73
CA GLY A 447 -13.23 22.33 -2.41
C GLY A 447 -14.14 22.26 -3.63
N SER A 448 -15.32 22.85 -3.55
CA SER A 448 -16.38 22.73 -4.56
C SER A 448 -16.07 23.44 -5.89
N ASN A 449 -15.22 24.46 -5.86
CA ASN A 449 -14.77 25.18 -7.06
C ASN A 449 -13.27 25.47 -6.95
N PRO A 450 -12.41 24.46 -7.20
CA PRO A 450 -10.99 24.52 -6.91
C PRO A 450 -10.27 25.61 -7.73
N VAL A 451 -10.59 25.75 -9.01
CA VAL A 451 -9.91 26.74 -9.89
C VAL A 451 -10.18 28.17 -9.41
N ILE A 452 -11.44 28.48 -9.11
CA ILE A 452 -11.84 29.81 -8.60
C ILE A 452 -11.16 30.12 -7.27
N ARG A 453 -11.08 29.12 -6.39
CA ARG A 453 -10.37 29.27 -5.12
C ARG A 453 -8.87 29.49 -5.32
N GLY A 454 -8.22 28.71 -6.19
CA GLY A 454 -6.81 28.88 -6.54
C GLY A 454 -6.50 30.26 -7.13
N LEU A 455 -7.39 30.81 -7.97
CA LEU A 455 -7.26 32.16 -8.48
C LEU A 455 -7.47 33.22 -7.39
N ALA A 456 -8.33 33.00 -6.41
CA ALA A 456 -8.49 33.91 -5.27
C ALA A 456 -7.23 33.92 -4.37
N VAL A 457 -6.55 32.78 -4.24
CA VAL A 457 -5.21 32.68 -3.60
C VAL A 457 -4.17 33.47 -4.40
N ALA A 458 -4.11 33.28 -5.72
CA ALA A 458 -3.22 34.02 -6.61
C ALA A 458 -3.47 35.54 -6.59
N ALA A 459 -4.72 35.95 -6.43
CA ALA A 459 -5.10 37.35 -6.26
C ALA A 459 -4.73 37.91 -4.87
N GLY A 460 -4.40 37.01 -3.92
CA GLY A 460 -4.18 37.34 -2.53
C GLY A 460 -5.47 37.73 -1.79
N TYR A 461 -6.60 37.18 -2.22
CA TYR A 461 -7.87 37.34 -1.53
C TYR A 461 -8.05 36.28 -0.43
N ILE A 462 -7.31 35.17 -0.52
CA ILE A 462 -7.23 34.11 0.47
C ILE A 462 -5.76 33.87 0.81
N GLY A 463 -5.41 34.04 2.08
CA GLY A 463 -4.04 33.89 2.55
C GLY A 463 -3.08 34.93 1.98
N GLU A 464 -1.86 34.92 2.48
CA GLU A 464 -0.78 35.77 1.99
C GLU A 464 0.33 34.85 1.48
N LEU A 465 0.39 34.68 0.15
CA LEU A 465 1.50 34.03 -0.52
C LEU A 465 2.46 35.08 -1.05
N ASP A 466 3.73 34.71 -1.10
CA ASP A 466 4.78 35.58 -1.64
C ASP A 466 4.47 36.05 -3.07
N GLY A 467 4.80 37.30 -3.33
CA GLY A 467 4.61 37.94 -4.61
C GLY A 467 3.16 38.14 -5.05
N THR A 468 2.17 37.81 -4.19
CA THR A 468 0.77 38.11 -4.53
C THR A 468 0.54 39.63 -4.57
N PRO A 469 -0.27 40.13 -5.50
CA PRO A 469 -1.08 39.40 -6.46
C PRO A 469 -0.25 38.86 -7.64
N TRP A 470 -0.53 37.63 -8.06
CA TRP A 470 0.07 37.02 -9.25
C TRP A 470 -0.66 37.49 -10.51
N ASN A 471 -0.49 38.74 -10.82
CA ASN A 471 -1.18 39.46 -11.89
C ASN A 471 -0.39 39.50 -13.21
N THR A 472 0.71 38.80 -13.29
CA THR A 472 1.45 38.50 -14.53
C THR A 472 1.78 37.01 -14.56
N ARG A 473 1.95 36.47 -15.78
CA ARG A 473 2.32 35.07 -15.97
C ARG A 473 3.68 34.75 -15.35
N GLU A 474 4.66 35.65 -15.52
CA GLU A 474 5.97 35.53 -14.90
C GLU A 474 5.88 35.40 -13.37
N LYS A 475 5.13 36.30 -12.71
CA LYS A 475 4.93 36.25 -11.25
C LYS A 475 4.30 34.92 -10.80
N ALA A 476 3.28 34.47 -11.50
CA ALA A 476 2.58 33.24 -11.15
C ALA A 476 3.51 32.01 -11.28
N ILE A 477 4.33 31.95 -12.33
CA ILE A 477 5.32 30.88 -12.51
C ILE A 477 6.40 31.01 -11.44
N LYS A 478 6.99 32.20 -11.27
CA LYS A 478 8.11 32.44 -10.33
C LYS A 478 7.72 32.16 -8.87
N TYR A 479 6.66 32.79 -8.38
CA TYR A 479 6.28 32.67 -6.97
C TYR A 479 5.54 31.35 -6.67
N GLY A 480 4.89 30.77 -7.67
CA GLY A 480 4.39 29.41 -7.56
C GLY A 480 5.53 28.39 -7.45
N ALA A 481 6.62 28.56 -8.21
CA ALA A 481 7.84 27.77 -8.07
C ALA A 481 8.47 27.95 -6.67
N LYS A 482 8.51 29.19 -6.15
CA LYS A 482 8.95 29.45 -4.77
C LYS A 482 8.13 28.67 -3.76
N PHE A 483 6.82 28.73 -3.88
CA PHE A 483 5.92 27.98 -2.98
C PHE A 483 6.21 26.48 -3.00
N ILE A 484 6.42 25.90 -4.19
CA ILE A 484 6.73 24.47 -4.33
C ILE A 484 8.11 24.17 -3.72
N ALA A 485 9.11 25.02 -3.96
CA ALA A 485 10.44 24.81 -3.39
C ALA A 485 10.41 24.82 -1.86
N GLU A 486 9.89 25.87 -1.25
CA GLU A 486 9.87 26.07 0.21
C GLU A 486 9.00 25.02 0.94
N ASN A 487 7.89 24.60 0.34
CA ASN A 487 6.95 23.66 0.99
C ASN A 487 7.31 22.19 0.74
N TYR A 488 8.12 21.88 -0.28
CA TYR A 488 8.46 20.50 -0.64
C TYR A 488 9.96 20.27 -0.77
N THR A 489 10.65 20.82 -1.77
CA THR A 489 12.06 20.46 -2.04
C THR A 489 13.00 20.88 -0.93
N ASP A 490 12.87 22.08 -0.40
CA ASP A 490 13.67 22.60 0.71
C ASP A 490 13.34 21.92 2.05
N ALA A 491 12.13 21.40 2.17
CA ALA A 491 11.69 20.59 3.30
C ALA A 491 12.16 19.10 3.21
N GLY A 492 12.95 18.75 2.20
CA GLY A 492 13.47 17.40 1.98
C GLY A 492 12.54 16.49 1.18
N GLN A 493 11.47 17.03 0.59
CA GLN A 493 10.60 16.34 -0.34
C GLN A 493 11.04 16.62 -1.80
N ASP A 494 12.30 16.32 -2.07
CA ASP A 494 13.03 16.68 -3.28
C ASP A 494 13.05 15.59 -4.37
N THR A 495 12.09 14.68 -4.28
CA THR A 495 11.71 13.69 -5.32
C THR A 495 10.20 13.56 -5.38
N LEU A 496 9.63 13.08 -6.48
CA LEU A 496 8.19 12.77 -6.56
C LEU A 496 7.77 11.78 -5.47
N TYR A 497 8.64 10.83 -5.16
CA TYR A 497 8.40 9.85 -4.10
C TYR A 497 8.26 10.54 -2.72
N PHE A 498 9.18 11.41 -2.35
CA PHE A 498 9.11 12.11 -1.07
C PHE A 498 8.00 13.16 -1.02
N GLN A 499 7.62 13.75 -2.15
CA GLN A 499 6.43 14.61 -2.23
C GLN A 499 5.15 13.82 -1.98
N LYS A 500 5.10 12.55 -2.42
CA LYS A 500 3.95 11.69 -2.21
C LYS A 500 3.86 11.17 -0.77
N PHE A 501 4.95 10.61 -0.22
CA PHE A 501 4.89 9.86 1.03
C PHE A 501 5.47 10.61 2.23
N ASN A 502 6.27 11.64 2.00
CA ASN A 502 7.00 12.40 3.02
C ASN A 502 7.69 11.50 4.05
N THR A 503 8.43 10.53 3.56
CA THR A 503 9.16 9.54 4.36
C THR A 503 10.67 9.78 4.40
N GLY A 504 11.15 10.91 3.90
CA GLY A 504 12.54 11.32 3.98
C GLY A 504 13.07 11.34 5.43
N PRO A 505 14.36 11.61 5.67
CA PRO A 505 14.94 11.59 7.02
C PRO A 505 14.18 12.45 8.02
N SER A 506 13.79 13.66 7.65
CA SER A 506 12.98 14.60 8.43
C SER A 506 11.47 14.47 8.21
N GLY A 507 11.03 13.62 7.28
CA GLY A 507 9.63 13.46 6.92
C GLY A 507 8.78 12.89 8.06
N ASP A 508 7.56 13.37 8.17
CA ASP A 508 6.59 13.03 9.23
C ASP A 508 5.32 12.36 8.69
N TYR A 509 5.34 11.95 7.42
CA TYR A 509 4.19 11.38 6.70
C TYR A 509 3.03 12.35 6.45
N ASN A 510 3.22 13.63 6.69
CA ASN A 510 2.25 14.69 6.42
C ASN A 510 2.70 15.54 5.22
N ASN A 511 1.97 16.60 4.89
CA ASN A 511 2.27 17.49 3.77
C ASN A 511 2.49 16.72 2.43
N GLN A 512 1.63 15.75 2.16
CA GLN A 512 1.68 14.96 0.93
C GLN A 512 1.04 15.72 -0.22
N PHE A 513 1.70 15.72 -1.38
CA PHE A 513 1.24 16.49 -2.52
C PHE A 513 -0.10 16.01 -3.07
N MET A 514 -0.37 14.69 -3.06
CA MET A 514 -1.60 14.11 -3.59
C MET A 514 -2.03 12.84 -2.85
N THR A 515 -3.33 12.54 -2.89
CA THR A 515 -3.90 11.32 -2.26
C THR A 515 -3.83 10.09 -3.15
N ASN A 516 -3.79 10.26 -4.47
CA ASN A 516 -3.69 9.13 -5.40
C ASN A 516 -2.37 8.37 -5.22
N VAL A 517 -2.46 7.09 -4.83
CA VAL A 517 -1.28 6.24 -4.56
C VAL A 517 -0.42 5.97 -5.81
N THR A 518 -1.01 6.03 -7.00
CA THR A 518 -0.35 5.71 -8.28
C THR A 518 0.25 6.92 -8.97
N ALA A 519 -0.08 8.12 -8.54
CA ALA A 519 0.27 9.35 -9.26
C ALA A 519 1.77 9.54 -9.48
N PRO A 520 2.67 9.32 -8.48
CA PRO A 520 4.11 9.50 -8.71
C PRO A 520 4.66 8.59 -9.81
N ALA A 521 4.14 7.35 -9.87
CA ALA A 521 4.54 6.40 -10.91
C ALA A 521 4.09 6.86 -12.30
N SER A 522 2.88 7.41 -12.41
CA SER A 522 2.36 7.95 -13.69
C SER A 522 3.14 9.19 -14.13
N GLU A 523 3.49 10.08 -13.19
CA GLU A 523 4.32 11.25 -13.47
C GLU A 523 5.73 10.84 -13.91
N ALA A 524 6.33 9.85 -13.24
CA ALA A 524 7.65 9.33 -13.59
C ALA A 524 7.69 8.78 -15.02
N ILE A 525 6.66 8.04 -15.44
CA ILE A 525 6.54 7.52 -16.81
C ILE A 525 6.44 8.67 -17.82
N SER A 526 5.63 9.69 -17.53
CA SER A 526 5.50 10.87 -18.40
C SER A 526 6.84 11.62 -18.54
N THR A 527 7.62 11.67 -17.45
CA THR A 527 8.98 12.25 -17.47
C THR A 527 9.92 11.40 -18.32
N TYR A 528 9.90 10.06 -18.13
CA TYR A 528 10.69 9.14 -18.96
C TYR A 528 10.37 9.30 -20.44
N ASP A 529 9.08 9.29 -20.81
CA ASP A 529 8.68 9.38 -22.21
C ASP A 529 9.17 10.70 -22.85
N SER A 530 9.05 11.82 -22.13
CA SER A 530 9.57 13.10 -22.54
C SER A 530 11.10 13.10 -22.68
N TYR A 531 11.81 12.52 -21.73
CA TYR A 531 13.27 12.43 -21.74
C TYR A 531 13.80 11.49 -22.82
N ASN A 532 13.10 10.39 -23.04
CA ASN A 532 13.47 9.41 -24.08
C ASN A 532 13.28 9.99 -25.48
N GLU A 533 12.18 10.74 -25.72
CA GLU A 533 11.93 11.41 -27.00
C GLU A 533 13.08 12.36 -27.41
N ILE A 534 13.75 12.98 -26.43
CA ILE A 534 14.80 13.97 -26.66
C ILE A 534 16.21 13.46 -26.31
N GLY A 535 16.33 12.16 -26.00
CA GLY A 535 17.62 11.50 -25.76
C GLY A 535 18.33 11.87 -24.45
N ILE A 536 17.61 12.45 -23.46
CA ILE A 536 18.18 12.79 -22.14
C ILE A 536 18.45 11.54 -21.31
N THR A 537 17.73 10.45 -21.55
CA THR A 537 17.94 9.19 -20.85
C THR A 537 19.38 8.68 -20.92
N SER A 538 20.15 9.11 -21.93
CA SER A 538 21.58 8.81 -22.08
C SER A 538 22.51 9.75 -21.28
N LYS A 539 21.99 10.79 -20.66
CA LYS A 539 22.75 11.76 -19.88
C LYS A 539 23.00 11.29 -18.44
N GLY A 540 23.80 12.03 -17.70
CA GLY A 540 24.12 11.74 -16.29
C GLY A 540 23.03 12.21 -15.34
N LEU A 541 21.93 11.48 -15.24
CA LEU A 541 20.82 11.77 -14.33
C LEU A 541 21.15 11.34 -12.90
N SER A 542 20.53 12.00 -11.92
CA SER A 542 20.74 11.73 -10.49
C SER A 542 19.44 11.34 -9.83
N PHE A 543 19.47 10.22 -9.07
CA PHE A 543 18.31 9.66 -8.39
C PHE A 543 18.57 9.51 -6.91
N LYS A 544 17.66 9.98 -6.07
CA LYS A 544 17.66 9.86 -4.60
C LYS A 544 16.70 8.76 -4.18
N ILE A 545 17.24 7.60 -3.86
CA ILE A 545 16.47 6.36 -3.65
C ILE A 545 16.29 6.11 -2.15
N PRO A 546 15.06 6.02 -1.66
CA PRO A 546 14.78 5.75 -0.24
C PRO A 546 15.30 4.38 0.20
N VAL A 547 15.86 4.33 1.41
CA VAL A 547 16.25 3.09 2.09
C VAL A 547 15.58 3.05 3.45
N TYR A 548 14.74 2.05 3.68
CA TYR A 548 14.09 1.81 4.96
C TYR A 548 14.82 0.75 5.77
N LYS A 549 14.63 0.80 7.10
CA LYS A 549 15.03 -0.28 7.99
C LYS A 549 14.09 -1.48 7.84
N ASN A 550 14.62 -2.69 8.00
CA ASN A 550 13.86 -3.96 7.95
C ASN A 550 13.03 -4.12 6.67
N MET A 551 13.62 -3.77 5.52
CA MET A 551 12.98 -4.08 4.23
C MET A 551 12.78 -5.59 4.09
N PRO A 552 11.64 -6.05 3.54
CA PRO A 552 11.47 -7.45 3.15
C PRO A 552 12.61 -7.89 2.22
N SER A 553 13.00 -9.16 2.27
CA SER A 553 14.06 -9.70 1.39
C SER A 553 13.72 -9.54 -0.10
N ASN A 554 12.45 -9.75 -0.46
CA ASN A 554 11.93 -9.52 -1.80
C ASN A 554 11.13 -8.22 -1.87
N ALA A 555 11.05 -7.61 -3.05
CA ALA A 555 10.13 -6.49 -3.30
C ALA A 555 8.69 -6.93 -3.04
N THR A 556 7.90 -6.00 -2.50
CA THR A 556 6.48 -6.23 -2.25
C THR A 556 5.72 -6.38 -3.56
N THR A 557 4.70 -7.23 -3.57
CA THR A 557 3.82 -7.42 -4.72
C THR A 557 2.46 -6.79 -4.49
N LEU A 558 1.73 -6.50 -5.57
CA LEU A 558 0.33 -6.12 -5.44
C LEU A 558 -0.47 -7.24 -4.78
N PRO A 559 -1.53 -6.92 -4.02
CA PRO A 559 -2.40 -7.94 -3.46
C PRO A 559 -2.96 -8.84 -4.57
N PRO A 560 -3.07 -10.16 -4.31
CA PRO A 560 -3.66 -11.07 -5.27
C PRO A 560 -5.11 -10.69 -5.56
N LEU A 561 -5.54 -10.99 -6.77
CA LEU A 561 -6.90 -10.72 -7.22
C LEU A 561 -7.86 -11.78 -6.73
N GLY A 562 -9.09 -11.39 -6.46
CA GLY A 562 -10.14 -12.28 -6.02
C GLY A 562 -10.63 -11.98 -4.59
N ASN A 563 -11.54 -12.80 -4.12
CA ASN A 563 -12.13 -12.64 -2.80
C ASN A 563 -11.16 -13.15 -1.71
N THR A 564 -10.86 -12.30 -0.73
CA THR A 564 -9.99 -12.62 0.41
C THR A 564 -10.71 -13.29 1.57
N ASN A 565 -12.05 -13.36 1.53
CA ASN A 565 -12.85 -13.91 2.63
C ASN A 565 -12.64 -15.41 2.77
N ASN A 566 -12.06 -15.82 3.88
CA ASN A 566 -11.80 -17.21 4.27
C ASN A 566 -12.58 -17.60 5.53
N SER A 567 -13.69 -16.91 5.80
CA SER A 567 -14.55 -17.19 6.96
C SER A 567 -15.71 -18.12 6.58
N LEU A 568 -16.26 -18.79 7.59
CA LEU A 568 -17.51 -19.55 7.50
C LEU A 568 -18.71 -18.69 7.93
N SER A 569 -19.83 -18.86 7.28
CA SER A 569 -21.12 -18.29 7.69
C SER A 569 -21.87 -19.23 8.66
N THR A 570 -21.65 -20.56 8.56
CA THR A 570 -22.28 -21.53 9.45
C THR A 570 -21.54 -22.87 9.44
N ILE A 571 -21.63 -23.55 10.55
CA ILE A 571 -21.22 -24.97 10.70
C ILE A 571 -22.41 -25.75 11.23
N THR A 572 -22.65 -26.92 10.68
CA THR A 572 -23.67 -27.86 11.19
C THR A 572 -23.04 -29.22 11.49
N ILE A 573 -23.50 -29.85 12.54
CA ILE A 573 -23.14 -31.22 12.93
C ILE A 573 -24.42 -32.01 13.03
N ASP A 574 -24.53 -33.10 12.26
CA ASP A 574 -25.77 -33.93 12.11
C ASP A 574 -27.00 -33.08 11.82
N GLY A 575 -26.86 -32.08 10.93
CA GLY A 575 -27.93 -31.16 10.54
C GLY A 575 -28.22 -30.01 11.53
N THR A 576 -27.70 -30.09 12.75
CA THR A 576 -27.90 -29.05 13.77
C THR A 576 -26.80 -27.98 13.69
N LYS A 577 -27.16 -26.69 13.67
CA LYS A 577 -26.19 -25.59 13.69
C LYS A 577 -25.33 -25.65 14.96
N LEU A 578 -24.04 -25.40 14.81
CA LEU A 578 -23.13 -25.30 15.94
C LEU A 578 -23.53 -24.07 16.77
N SER A 579 -23.94 -24.33 18.02
CA SER A 579 -24.42 -23.29 18.92
C SER A 579 -23.29 -22.30 19.24
N GLY A 580 -23.61 -20.99 19.23
CA GLY A 580 -22.64 -19.94 19.49
C GLY A 580 -21.59 -19.79 18.41
N PHE A 581 -21.82 -20.28 17.18
CA PHE A 581 -20.87 -20.09 16.08
C PHE A 581 -20.70 -18.62 15.75
N ASP A 582 -19.43 -18.19 15.72
CA ASP A 582 -18.99 -16.87 15.27
C ASP A 582 -17.83 -17.06 14.28
N SER A 583 -17.84 -16.34 13.19
CA SER A 583 -16.83 -16.43 12.12
C SER A 583 -15.40 -16.10 12.56
N ASP A 584 -15.22 -15.39 13.66
CA ASP A 584 -13.92 -14.99 14.19
C ASP A 584 -13.42 -15.88 15.32
N VAL A 585 -14.28 -16.75 15.83
CA VAL A 585 -13.92 -17.77 16.81
C VAL A 585 -13.48 -19.04 16.07
N LEU A 586 -12.25 -19.48 16.31
CA LEU A 586 -11.63 -20.59 15.57
C LEU A 586 -11.67 -21.93 16.30
N THR A 587 -12.10 -21.95 17.54
CA THR A 587 -12.11 -23.19 18.36
C THR A 587 -13.44 -23.35 19.06
N TYR A 588 -13.99 -24.57 18.96
CA TYR A 588 -15.27 -24.93 19.55
C TYR A 588 -15.18 -26.30 20.25
N VAL A 589 -16.03 -26.52 21.20
CA VAL A 589 -16.27 -27.83 21.79
C VAL A 589 -17.73 -28.22 21.55
N LYS A 590 -17.96 -29.42 21.08
CA LYS A 590 -19.31 -30.01 20.93
C LYS A 590 -19.34 -31.36 21.62
N TYR A 591 -20.28 -31.50 22.55
CA TYR A 591 -20.51 -32.78 23.22
C TYR A 591 -21.42 -33.65 22.39
N ILE A 592 -21.08 -34.93 22.30
CA ILE A 592 -21.82 -35.98 21.56
C ILE A 592 -22.01 -37.20 22.47
N SER A 593 -23.02 -38.06 22.18
CA SER A 593 -23.21 -39.29 22.94
C SER A 593 -22.01 -40.22 22.84
N ASP A 594 -21.65 -40.92 23.90
CA ASP A 594 -20.61 -41.96 23.93
C ASP A 594 -20.86 -43.09 22.91
N LYS A 595 -22.15 -43.34 22.55
CA LYS A 595 -22.56 -44.30 21.53
C LYS A 595 -22.34 -43.78 20.10
N THR A 596 -22.02 -42.51 19.91
CA THR A 596 -21.80 -41.92 18.58
C THR A 596 -20.50 -42.43 17.97
N THR A 597 -20.59 -43.11 16.85
CA THR A 597 -19.40 -43.65 16.13
C THR A 597 -18.96 -42.76 14.98
N LYS A 598 -19.85 -41.90 14.47
CA LYS A 598 -19.62 -40.96 13.40
C LYS A 598 -20.55 -39.77 13.50
N VAL A 599 -20.13 -38.60 12.97
CA VAL A 599 -20.98 -37.41 12.81
C VAL A 599 -20.85 -36.89 11.38
N ASN A 600 -21.87 -36.19 10.89
CA ASN A 600 -21.81 -35.51 9.59
C ASN A 600 -21.59 -34.02 9.81
N VAL A 601 -20.46 -33.51 9.39
CA VAL A 601 -20.07 -32.11 9.50
C VAL A 601 -20.27 -31.41 8.17
N LYS A 602 -21.05 -30.32 8.15
CA LYS A 602 -21.16 -29.43 6.99
C LYS A 602 -20.76 -28.02 7.41
N ALA A 603 -20.15 -27.27 6.50
CA ALA A 603 -19.79 -25.88 6.72
C ALA A 603 -20.05 -25.10 5.45
N THR A 604 -20.61 -23.89 5.59
CA THR A 604 -20.89 -22.98 4.48
C THR A 604 -19.92 -21.83 4.55
N PRO A 605 -19.14 -21.55 3.50
CA PRO A 605 -18.27 -20.39 3.47
C PRO A 605 -19.08 -19.08 3.37
N SER A 606 -18.57 -18.01 3.91
CA SER A 606 -19.17 -16.66 3.80
C SER A 606 -19.07 -16.09 2.40
N ALA A 607 -18.08 -16.53 1.61
CA ALA A 607 -17.93 -16.18 0.19
C ALA A 607 -18.07 -17.43 -0.66
N SER A 608 -18.89 -17.37 -1.71
CA SER A 608 -19.16 -18.50 -2.62
C SER A 608 -17.93 -19.00 -3.37
N THR A 609 -16.91 -18.14 -3.52
CA THR A 609 -15.62 -18.46 -4.17
C THR A 609 -14.64 -19.19 -3.24
N SER A 610 -14.92 -19.25 -1.93
CA SER A 610 -14.06 -19.91 -0.95
C SER A 610 -14.26 -21.42 -0.95
N LYS A 611 -13.16 -22.15 -0.80
CA LYS A 611 -13.14 -23.63 -0.77
C LYS A 611 -13.07 -24.12 0.67
N VAL A 612 -13.89 -25.11 1.02
CA VAL A 612 -13.93 -25.71 2.36
C VAL A 612 -13.40 -27.15 2.28
N LYS A 613 -12.53 -27.53 3.21
CA LYS A 613 -12.01 -28.89 3.40
C LYS A 613 -12.17 -29.32 4.86
N GLY A 614 -12.21 -30.61 5.13
CA GLY A 614 -12.35 -31.17 6.50
C GLY A 614 -13.80 -31.28 6.96
N VAL A 615 -14.73 -31.34 6.02
CA VAL A 615 -16.18 -31.59 6.25
C VAL A 615 -16.58 -32.97 5.72
N GLY A 616 -17.80 -33.38 6.00
CA GLY A 616 -18.37 -34.69 5.63
C GLY A 616 -18.53 -35.60 6.82
N THR A 617 -18.50 -36.94 6.59
CA THR A 617 -18.61 -37.93 7.65
C THR A 617 -17.29 -38.08 8.40
N ILE A 618 -17.29 -37.76 9.68
CA ILE A 618 -16.14 -37.86 10.58
C ILE A 618 -16.36 -38.99 11.56
N ASN A 619 -15.47 -39.96 11.58
CA ASN A 619 -15.49 -41.04 12.56
C ASN A 619 -15.06 -40.53 13.94
N THR A 620 -15.75 -40.98 14.98
CA THR A 620 -15.49 -40.58 16.37
C THR A 620 -15.09 -41.80 17.20
N PRO A 621 -13.92 -42.43 16.96
CA PRO A 621 -13.53 -43.66 17.69
C PRO A 621 -13.13 -43.38 19.13
N ASN A 622 -12.60 -42.20 19.44
CA ASN A 622 -12.06 -41.86 20.74
C ASN A 622 -13.02 -41.01 21.58
N ASN A 623 -12.73 -40.84 22.85
CA ASN A 623 -13.50 -39.96 23.75
C ASN A 623 -13.42 -38.50 23.31
N GLU A 624 -12.34 -38.07 22.64
CA GLU A 624 -12.23 -36.78 22.01
C GLU A 624 -11.82 -36.96 20.56
N THR A 625 -12.47 -36.23 19.65
CA THR A 625 -12.12 -36.19 18.22
C THR A 625 -12.07 -34.74 17.76
N ILE A 626 -10.95 -34.33 17.16
CA ILE A 626 -10.77 -32.96 16.64
C ILE A 626 -11.15 -32.94 15.17
N VAL A 627 -12.16 -32.16 14.83
CA VAL A 627 -12.52 -31.82 13.45
C VAL A 627 -11.83 -30.52 13.07
N SER A 628 -11.05 -30.54 12.00
CA SER A 628 -10.34 -29.35 11.48
C SER A 628 -10.95 -28.96 10.14
N ILE A 629 -11.67 -27.83 10.10
CA ILE A 629 -12.29 -27.30 8.90
C ILE A 629 -11.43 -26.18 8.36
N LYS A 630 -10.77 -26.41 7.23
CA LYS A 630 -9.95 -25.39 6.56
C LYS A 630 -10.77 -24.69 5.49
N VAL A 631 -10.86 -23.36 5.58
CA VAL A 631 -11.47 -22.51 4.57
C VAL A 631 -10.36 -21.78 3.85
N THR A 632 -10.34 -21.89 2.53
CA THR A 632 -9.36 -21.22 1.69
C THR A 632 -10.11 -20.24 0.78
N SER A 633 -9.76 -18.96 0.87
CA SER A 633 -10.31 -17.92 0.01
C SER A 633 -9.87 -18.11 -1.45
N GLU A 634 -10.48 -17.39 -2.37
CA GLU A 634 -10.11 -17.39 -3.77
C GLU A 634 -8.64 -16.99 -4.00
N VAL A 635 -8.12 -16.09 -3.18
CA VAL A 635 -6.71 -15.63 -3.23
C VAL A 635 -5.74 -16.54 -2.47
N GLY A 636 -6.19 -17.70 -1.98
CA GLY A 636 -5.32 -18.70 -1.35
C GLY A 636 -5.07 -18.52 0.15
N THR A 637 -5.54 -17.43 0.77
CA THR A 637 -5.45 -17.27 2.23
C THR A 637 -6.36 -18.28 2.93
N SER A 638 -5.93 -18.80 4.08
CA SER A 638 -6.69 -19.85 4.77
C SER A 638 -6.93 -19.51 6.24
N LYS A 639 -8.10 -19.94 6.74
CA LYS A 639 -8.48 -19.95 8.15
C LYS A 639 -8.88 -21.38 8.53
N THR A 640 -8.53 -21.85 9.71
CA THR A 640 -8.89 -23.21 10.17
C THR A 640 -9.69 -23.13 11.45
N TYR A 641 -10.91 -23.67 11.40
CA TYR A 641 -11.77 -23.85 12.55
C TYR A 641 -11.57 -25.25 13.13
N LYS A 642 -11.38 -25.35 14.43
CA LYS A 642 -11.21 -26.62 15.15
C LYS A 642 -12.42 -26.88 16.06
N ILE A 643 -13.04 -28.00 15.91
CA ILE A 643 -14.16 -28.43 16.77
C ILE A 643 -13.71 -29.67 17.50
N THR A 644 -13.60 -29.63 18.81
CA THR A 644 -13.39 -30.81 19.65
C THR A 644 -14.73 -31.45 19.94
N LEU A 645 -14.94 -32.63 19.37
CA LEU A 645 -16.09 -33.47 19.70
C LEU A 645 -15.72 -34.29 20.93
N VAL A 646 -16.48 -34.15 22.02
CA VAL A 646 -16.25 -34.86 23.28
C VAL A 646 -17.39 -35.80 23.54
N LYS A 647 -17.08 -37.10 23.71
CA LYS A 647 -18.05 -38.11 24.07
C LYS A 647 -18.45 -37.99 25.53
N VAL A 648 -19.75 -37.99 25.78
CA VAL A 648 -20.30 -37.96 27.14
C VAL A 648 -21.31 -39.11 27.28
N LYS A 649 -21.24 -39.82 28.41
CA LYS A 649 -22.23 -40.83 28.72
C LYS A 649 -23.60 -40.16 28.92
N SER A 650 -24.63 -40.68 28.29
CA SER A 650 -26.01 -40.32 28.60
C SER A 650 -26.32 -40.81 30.02
N ALA A 651 -26.96 -39.98 30.83
CA ALA A 651 -27.42 -40.40 32.16
C ALA A 651 -28.56 -41.44 31.99
N ASP A 652 -28.23 -42.70 32.18
CA ASP A 652 -29.12 -43.83 31.86
C ASP A 652 -29.83 -44.40 33.07
N ASP A 653 -29.79 -43.69 34.25
CA ASP A 653 -30.33 -44.22 35.52
C ASP A 653 -31.52 -43.45 36.12
N GLY A 654 -32.12 -42.53 35.33
CA GLY A 654 -33.36 -41.83 35.72
C GLY A 654 -33.22 -40.85 36.88
N LYS A 655 -31.98 -40.68 37.42
CA LYS A 655 -31.71 -39.76 38.54
C LYS A 655 -31.49 -38.35 37.99
N ILE A 656 -32.33 -37.40 38.40
CA ILE A 656 -32.08 -35.97 38.11
C ILE A 656 -30.91 -35.46 38.96
N LEU A 657 -29.87 -34.94 38.30
CA LEU A 657 -28.68 -34.45 38.96
C LEU A 657 -28.94 -33.09 39.61
N SER A 658 -28.41 -32.88 40.82
CA SER A 658 -28.34 -31.54 41.42
C SER A 658 -27.33 -30.62 40.71
N PRO A 659 -27.43 -29.30 40.87
CA PRO A 659 -26.44 -28.35 40.26
C PRO A 659 -25.00 -28.67 40.60
N ASP A 660 -24.72 -29.10 41.83
CA ASP A 660 -23.36 -29.47 42.26
C ASP A 660 -22.87 -30.75 41.58
N GLU A 661 -23.73 -31.75 41.47
CA GLU A 661 -23.39 -33.00 40.75
C GLU A 661 -23.15 -32.69 39.23
N ILE A 662 -23.90 -31.79 38.64
CA ILE A 662 -23.70 -31.36 37.25
C ILE A 662 -22.35 -30.70 37.08
N ILE A 663 -22.03 -29.73 37.96
CA ILE A 663 -20.74 -28.97 37.90
C ILE A 663 -19.57 -29.93 38.06
N ASN A 664 -19.64 -30.89 38.99
CA ASN A 664 -18.59 -31.88 39.20
C ASN A 664 -18.41 -32.86 38.03
N LYS A 665 -19.40 -32.97 37.12
CA LYS A 665 -19.36 -33.85 35.94
C LYS A 665 -18.97 -33.13 34.64
N ILE A 666 -18.77 -31.82 34.67
CA ILE A 666 -18.29 -31.02 33.52
C ILE A 666 -16.82 -30.67 33.72
N ASP A 667 -16.11 -30.43 32.62
CA ASP A 667 -14.66 -30.10 32.63
C ASP A 667 -14.44 -28.62 32.99
N VAL A 668 -14.64 -28.29 34.25
CA VAL A 668 -14.42 -26.97 34.85
C VAL A 668 -13.79 -27.12 36.22
N LYS A 669 -13.23 -26.04 36.76
CA LYS A 669 -12.83 -25.97 38.16
C LYS A 669 -13.82 -25.16 38.97
N TYR A 670 -14.21 -25.69 40.08
CA TYR A 670 -15.20 -25.08 40.94
C TYR A 670 -14.68 -24.95 42.37
N SER A 671 -14.60 -23.73 42.84
CA SER A 671 -14.50 -23.43 44.28
C SER A 671 -15.87 -22.91 44.71
N ASN A 672 -16.47 -23.30 45.75
CA ASN A 672 -17.84 -22.93 46.17
C ASN A 672 -18.31 -21.50 45.87
N THR A 673 -17.45 -20.63 45.37
CA THR A 673 -17.68 -19.22 45.03
C THR A 673 -17.56 -18.97 43.53
N TYR A 674 -16.56 -19.57 42.87
CA TYR A 674 -16.21 -19.28 41.51
C TYR A 674 -16.19 -20.52 40.62
N LEU A 675 -16.66 -20.33 39.38
CA LEU A 675 -16.53 -21.32 38.31
C LEU A 675 -15.39 -20.87 37.41
N SER A 676 -14.28 -21.56 37.42
CA SER A 676 -13.10 -21.34 36.63
C SER A 676 -12.75 -22.61 35.81
N GLY A 677 -11.60 -22.67 35.17
CA GLY A 677 -11.28 -23.79 34.29
C GLY A 677 -12.04 -23.74 32.95
N ILE A 678 -12.64 -22.59 32.64
CA ILE A 678 -13.29 -22.28 31.36
C ILE A 678 -12.30 -21.59 30.47
N ARG A 679 -12.14 -22.10 29.25
CA ARG A 679 -11.22 -21.47 28.25
C ARG A 679 -11.69 -20.06 27.89
N ASN A 680 -10.76 -19.15 27.69
CA ASN A 680 -11.03 -17.85 27.11
C ASN A 680 -11.77 -18.00 25.77
N LYS A 681 -12.73 -17.13 25.50
CA LYS A 681 -13.63 -17.15 24.32
C LYS A 681 -14.67 -18.30 24.31
N THR A 682 -14.88 -19.03 25.40
CA THR A 682 -16.02 -19.94 25.52
C THR A 682 -17.32 -19.14 25.56
N SER A 683 -18.29 -19.50 24.73
CA SER A 683 -19.58 -18.80 24.69
C SER A 683 -20.51 -19.23 25.80
N ALA A 684 -21.45 -18.37 26.18
CA ALA A 684 -22.55 -18.73 27.13
C ALA A 684 -23.34 -19.97 26.64
N ALA A 685 -23.58 -20.06 25.33
CA ALA A 685 -24.24 -21.21 24.73
C ALA A 685 -23.42 -22.51 24.90
N THR A 686 -22.09 -22.42 24.77
CA THR A 686 -21.21 -23.58 24.98
C THR A 686 -21.30 -24.09 26.42
N LEU A 687 -21.19 -23.20 27.42
CA LEU A 687 -21.33 -23.60 28.82
C LEU A 687 -22.71 -24.15 29.13
N THR A 688 -23.77 -23.57 28.61
CA THR A 688 -25.15 -24.10 28.71
C THR A 688 -25.22 -25.53 28.18
N ASN A 689 -24.67 -25.78 26.98
CA ASN A 689 -24.67 -27.12 26.40
C ASN A 689 -23.84 -28.11 27.22
N MET A 690 -22.71 -27.71 27.82
CA MET A 690 -21.92 -28.56 28.73
C MET A 690 -22.77 -29.05 29.89
N ILE A 691 -23.56 -28.18 30.50
CA ILE A 691 -24.45 -28.47 31.62
C ILE A 691 -25.62 -29.38 31.19
N GLN A 692 -26.31 -28.97 30.10
CA GLN A 692 -27.49 -29.69 29.61
C GLN A 692 -27.16 -31.06 28.99
N ASN A 693 -25.92 -31.26 28.53
CA ASN A 693 -25.45 -32.59 28.11
C ASN A 693 -25.27 -33.57 29.30
N LYS A 694 -25.11 -33.06 30.52
CA LYS A 694 -25.06 -33.90 31.74
C LYS A 694 -26.43 -34.09 32.38
N GLU A 695 -27.26 -33.05 32.30
CA GLU A 695 -28.63 -33.06 32.85
C GLU A 695 -29.55 -32.28 31.89
N PRO A 696 -30.18 -32.94 30.92
CA PRO A 696 -31.05 -32.29 29.92
C PRO A 696 -32.21 -31.50 30.52
N SER A 697 -32.68 -31.86 31.70
CA SER A 697 -33.77 -31.19 32.41
C SER A 697 -33.34 -29.93 33.14
N ALA A 698 -32.01 -29.66 33.26
CA ALA A 698 -31.49 -28.47 33.92
C ALA A 698 -31.86 -27.19 33.17
N LYS A 699 -32.46 -26.25 33.89
CA LYS A 699 -32.60 -24.87 33.40
C LYS A 699 -31.29 -24.10 33.68
N VAL A 700 -30.72 -23.54 32.63
CA VAL A 700 -29.46 -22.79 32.69
C VAL A 700 -29.70 -21.37 32.25
N GLU A 701 -29.35 -20.44 33.09
CA GLU A 701 -29.35 -19.01 32.77
C GLU A 701 -27.97 -18.44 33.03
N ILE A 702 -27.48 -17.69 32.08
CA ILE A 702 -26.22 -16.93 32.24
C ILE A 702 -26.51 -15.46 32.04
N THR A 703 -26.09 -14.65 32.99
CA THR A 703 -26.28 -13.20 32.96
C THR A 703 -24.96 -12.49 33.15
N THR A 704 -24.89 -11.27 32.67
CA THR A 704 -23.81 -10.37 33.03
C THR A 704 -23.90 -10.02 34.53
N LYS A 705 -22.85 -9.45 35.09
CA LYS A 705 -22.81 -8.93 36.46
C LYS A 705 -23.99 -7.99 36.77
N ASN A 706 -24.53 -7.31 35.77
CA ASN A 706 -25.66 -6.37 35.91
C ASN A 706 -27.04 -7.06 35.66
N GLY A 707 -27.07 -8.38 35.59
CA GLY A 707 -28.32 -9.14 35.42
C GLY A 707 -28.86 -9.22 34.01
N VAL A 708 -28.18 -8.70 33.00
CA VAL A 708 -28.60 -8.79 31.60
C VAL A 708 -28.23 -10.17 31.04
N LYS A 709 -29.17 -10.80 30.32
CA LYS A 709 -28.94 -12.12 29.70
C LYS A 709 -27.68 -12.08 28.84
N LYS A 710 -26.77 -13.01 29.08
CA LYS A 710 -25.50 -13.11 28.39
C LYS A 710 -25.69 -13.78 27.03
N THR A 711 -25.22 -13.09 26.00
CA THR A 711 -25.04 -13.61 24.63
C THR A 711 -23.58 -13.47 24.24
N GLY A 712 -23.03 -14.42 23.48
CA GLY A 712 -21.62 -14.39 23.08
C GLY A 712 -20.67 -14.99 24.13
N ASN A 713 -19.43 -14.54 24.16
CA ASN A 713 -18.37 -15.09 24.99
C ASN A 713 -18.54 -14.72 26.46
N LEU A 714 -18.20 -15.66 27.34
CA LEU A 714 -18.16 -15.47 28.78
C LEU A 714 -17.02 -14.52 29.16
N VAL A 715 -17.25 -13.74 30.21
CA VAL A 715 -16.25 -12.84 30.80
C VAL A 715 -16.18 -13.06 32.33
N THR A 716 -15.07 -12.66 32.91
CA THR A 716 -14.96 -12.66 34.38
C THR A 716 -16.01 -11.72 34.98
N GLY A 717 -16.81 -12.25 35.90
CA GLY A 717 -17.90 -11.53 36.54
C GLY A 717 -19.30 -11.91 36.00
N ASP A 718 -19.41 -12.68 34.92
CA ASP A 718 -20.68 -13.24 34.48
C ASP A 718 -21.22 -14.22 35.55
N ILE A 719 -22.55 -14.37 35.65
CA ILE A 719 -23.23 -15.18 36.67
C ILE A 719 -23.93 -16.33 35.97
N LEU A 720 -23.55 -17.55 36.34
CA LEU A 720 -24.23 -18.78 35.98
C LEU A 720 -25.28 -19.14 37.02
N THR A 721 -26.52 -19.38 36.59
CA THR A 721 -27.59 -19.94 37.41
C THR A 721 -27.98 -21.29 36.84
N ILE A 722 -27.92 -22.33 37.64
CA ILE A 722 -28.37 -23.68 37.32
C ILE A 722 -29.57 -24.02 38.22
N ILE A 723 -30.69 -24.43 37.62
CA ILE A 723 -31.84 -24.90 38.34
C ILE A 723 -32.07 -26.36 37.93
N SER A 724 -31.88 -27.27 38.82
CA SER A 724 -32.07 -28.71 38.59
C SER A 724 -32.39 -29.44 39.91
N ASN A 725 -33.13 -30.53 39.84
CA ASN A 725 -33.54 -31.31 41.00
C ASN A 725 -34.10 -30.43 42.14
N ASN A 726 -35.01 -29.50 41.83
CA ASN A 726 -35.62 -28.53 42.74
C ASN A 726 -34.65 -27.65 43.54
N THR A 727 -33.42 -27.58 43.12
CA THR A 727 -32.37 -26.71 43.70
C THR A 727 -31.88 -25.70 42.70
N THR A 728 -31.54 -24.50 43.20
CA THR A 728 -30.97 -23.41 42.41
C THR A 728 -29.58 -23.08 42.93
N LYS A 729 -28.64 -23.01 42.03
CA LYS A 729 -27.26 -22.54 42.35
C LYS A 729 -26.86 -21.38 41.44
N LYS A 730 -26.30 -20.34 42.09
CA LYS A 730 -25.71 -19.19 41.42
C LYS A 730 -24.22 -19.18 41.66
N ILE A 731 -23.43 -19.00 40.59
CA ILE A 731 -21.97 -19.04 40.66
C ILE A 731 -21.40 -17.95 39.76
N THR A 732 -20.40 -17.23 40.23
CA THR A 732 -19.68 -16.24 39.45
C THR A 732 -18.62 -16.91 38.59
N ILE A 733 -18.59 -16.59 37.33
CA ILE A 733 -17.61 -17.09 36.34
C ILE A 733 -16.31 -16.29 36.46
N SER A 734 -15.19 -17.01 36.43
CA SER A 734 -13.86 -16.43 36.42
C SER A 734 -13.06 -17.04 35.27
N ILE A 735 -12.73 -16.24 34.26
CA ILE A 735 -11.93 -16.66 33.11
C ILE A 735 -10.47 -16.37 33.40
N LYS A 736 -9.61 -17.39 33.40
CA LYS A 736 -8.17 -17.20 33.69
C LYS A 736 -7.51 -16.26 32.68
N GLY A 737 -6.85 -15.25 33.24
CA GLY A 737 -6.21 -14.18 32.45
C GLY A 737 -7.07 -12.96 32.19
N ASP A 738 -8.39 -13.04 32.30
CA ASP A 738 -9.31 -11.90 32.13
C ASP A 738 -9.50 -11.17 33.48
N ALA A 739 -8.46 -10.50 33.94
CA ALA A 739 -8.39 -9.84 35.23
C ALA A 739 -9.13 -8.50 35.30
N ASN A 740 -9.56 -7.95 34.17
CA ASN A 740 -10.36 -6.74 34.07
C ASN A 740 -11.84 -6.99 33.75
N GLY A 741 -12.19 -8.22 33.31
CA GLY A 741 -13.58 -8.62 33.00
C GLY A 741 -14.09 -8.09 31.66
N ASP A 742 -13.22 -7.76 30.71
CA ASP A 742 -13.61 -7.30 29.38
C ASP A 742 -13.79 -8.43 28.35
N GLY A 743 -13.52 -9.68 28.76
CA GLY A 743 -13.64 -10.87 27.92
C GLY A 743 -12.48 -11.08 26.94
N LYS A 744 -11.39 -10.39 27.16
CA LYS A 744 -10.15 -10.57 26.40
C LYS A 744 -9.00 -10.84 27.36
N VAL A 745 -8.12 -11.75 27.01
CA VAL A 745 -6.85 -11.92 27.70
C VAL A 745 -5.80 -11.15 26.94
N SER A 746 -5.37 -10.01 27.47
CA SER A 746 -4.61 -8.98 26.73
C SER A 746 -3.50 -8.35 27.59
N ALA A 747 -2.72 -7.45 26.99
CA ALA A 747 -1.70 -6.67 27.70
C ALA A 747 -2.31 -5.78 28.81
N ILE A 748 -3.61 -5.43 28.72
CA ILE A 748 -4.31 -4.63 29.74
C ILE A 748 -4.44 -5.44 31.03
N ASP A 749 -4.78 -6.73 30.91
CA ASP A 749 -4.87 -7.64 32.04
C ASP A 749 -3.50 -7.86 32.68
N LEU A 750 -2.47 -8.10 31.88
CA LEU A 750 -1.09 -8.18 32.39
C LEU A 750 -0.71 -6.96 33.21
N PHE A 751 -1.07 -5.77 32.74
CA PHE A 751 -0.77 -4.53 33.44
C PHE A 751 -1.54 -4.41 34.77
N GLN A 752 -2.80 -4.83 34.80
CA GLN A 752 -3.59 -4.87 36.04
C GLN A 752 -3.00 -5.86 37.07
N ILE A 753 -2.64 -7.05 36.62
CA ILE A 753 -2.01 -8.08 37.44
C ILE A 753 -0.64 -7.61 37.96
N GLN A 754 0.17 -6.97 37.11
CA GLN A 754 1.45 -6.41 37.49
C GLN A 754 1.29 -5.32 38.56
N LYS A 755 0.29 -4.43 38.40
CA LYS A 755 -0.02 -3.43 39.44
C LYS A 755 -0.41 -4.09 40.77
N HIS A 756 -1.18 -5.19 40.71
CA HIS A 756 -1.55 -5.93 41.91
C HIS A 756 -0.31 -6.53 42.61
N ILE A 757 0.56 -7.21 41.88
CA ILE A 757 1.81 -7.78 42.37
C ILE A 757 2.69 -6.68 43.00
N LEU A 758 2.75 -5.52 42.41
CA LEU A 758 3.52 -4.36 42.90
C LEU A 758 2.80 -3.56 43.99
N LYS A 759 1.65 -4.07 44.50
CA LYS A 759 0.82 -3.40 45.52
C LYS A 759 0.35 -1.99 45.15
N LYS A 760 0.32 -1.65 43.83
CA LYS A 760 -0.19 -0.36 43.36
C LYS A 760 -1.69 -0.34 43.17
N THR A 761 -2.32 -1.51 43.02
CA THR A 761 -3.76 -1.74 43.00
C THR A 761 -4.04 -3.08 43.65
N THR A 762 -5.30 -3.31 44.07
CA THR A 762 -5.71 -4.59 44.66
C THR A 762 -6.82 -5.20 43.80
N LEU A 763 -6.51 -6.30 43.12
CA LEU A 763 -7.54 -7.16 42.51
C LEU A 763 -8.31 -7.87 43.64
N LYS A 764 -9.61 -8.04 43.49
CA LYS A 764 -10.49 -8.66 44.52
C LYS A 764 -11.43 -9.63 43.82
N ASN A 765 -11.98 -10.59 44.61
CA ASN A 765 -13.03 -11.50 44.20
C ASN A 765 -12.69 -12.25 42.89
N GLU A 766 -13.65 -12.31 41.94
CA GLU A 766 -13.53 -12.99 40.67
C GLU A 766 -12.34 -12.54 39.81
N TYR A 767 -11.91 -11.29 39.94
CA TYR A 767 -10.74 -10.74 39.20
C TYR A 767 -9.41 -11.20 39.80
N LEU A 768 -9.37 -11.40 41.12
CA LEU A 768 -8.19 -11.98 41.78
C LEU A 768 -8.09 -13.47 41.40
N GLU A 769 -9.23 -14.19 41.42
CA GLU A 769 -9.32 -15.58 40.95
C GLU A 769 -8.88 -15.70 39.46
N ALA A 770 -9.30 -14.78 38.60
CA ALA A 770 -8.88 -14.75 37.21
C ALA A 770 -7.38 -14.54 37.02
N ALA A 771 -6.75 -13.79 37.90
CA ALA A 771 -5.31 -13.49 37.86
C ALA A 771 -4.42 -14.65 38.35
N ASP A 772 -4.94 -15.56 39.17
CA ASP A 772 -4.25 -16.78 39.62
C ASP A 772 -4.31 -17.87 38.54
N ALA A 773 -3.41 -17.79 37.57
CA ALA A 773 -3.42 -18.66 36.40
C ALA A 773 -3.00 -20.11 36.69
N ASN A 774 -2.29 -20.35 37.76
CA ASN A 774 -1.79 -21.67 38.18
C ASN A 774 -2.59 -22.33 39.32
N TYR A 775 -3.64 -21.67 39.82
CA TYR A 775 -4.54 -22.16 40.87
C TYR A 775 -3.85 -22.43 42.22
N ASN A 776 -2.81 -21.74 42.55
CA ASN A 776 -2.11 -21.92 43.80
C ASN A 776 -2.58 -20.97 44.95
N GLY A 777 -3.60 -20.15 44.67
CA GLY A 777 -4.20 -19.22 45.64
C GLY A 777 -3.39 -17.93 45.83
N LYS A 778 -2.35 -17.70 45.02
CA LYS A 778 -1.48 -16.51 45.10
C LYS A 778 -1.20 -15.96 43.73
N VAL A 779 -1.36 -14.65 43.55
CA VAL A 779 -1.02 -13.98 42.30
C VAL A 779 0.42 -13.50 42.35
N THR A 780 1.27 -14.08 41.52
CA THR A 780 2.72 -13.87 41.46
C THR A 780 3.23 -13.63 40.06
N SER A 781 4.52 -13.41 39.88
CA SER A 781 5.17 -13.32 38.57
C SER A 781 5.04 -14.58 37.71
N ILE A 782 4.79 -15.76 38.36
CA ILE A 782 4.57 -17.02 37.64
C ILE A 782 3.24 -16.97 36.89
N ASP A 783 2.20 -16.44 37.51
CA ASP A 783 0.87 -16.27 36.87
C ASP A 783 0.94 -15.27 35.76
N LEU A 784 1.61 -14.13 35.98
CA LEU A 784 1.88 -13.12 34.96
C LEU A 784 2.55 -13.74 33.73
N PHE A 785 3.53 -14.61 33.92
CA PHE A 785 4.25 -15.28 32.84
C PHE A 785 3.38 -16.29 32.11
N GLN A 786 2.49 -17.03 32.81
CA GLN A 786 1.55 -17.95 32.16
C GLN A 786 0.51 -17.21 31.31
N ILE A 787 -0.02 -16.08 31.80
CA ILE A 787 -0.95 -15.25 31.06
C ILE A 787 -0.26 -14.61 29.85
N GLN A 788 1.00 -14.19 29.99
CA GLN A 788 1.79 -13.71 28.85
C GLN A 788 1.97 -14.79 27.77
N LYS A 789 2.18 -16.06 28.17
CA LYS A 789 2.24 -17.17 27.21
C LYS A 789 0.91 -17.39 26.47
N GLU A 790 -0.22 -17.24 27.16
CA GLU A 790 -1.56 -17.31 26.53
C GLU A 790 -1.72 -16.21 25.49
N ILE A 791 -1.36 -14.94 25.80
CA ILE A 791 -1.43 -13.82 24.88
C ILE A 791 -0.56 -14.06 23.64
N LEU A 792 0.61 -14.68 23.82
CA LEU A 792 1.53 -15.04 22.72
C LEU A 792 1.12 -16.34 21.98
N GLY A 793 -0.02 -16.95 22.32
CA GLY A 793 -0.47 -18.20 21.72
C GLY A 793 0.41 -19.43 22.04
N LYS A 794 1.26 -19.35 23.07
CA LYS A 794 2.19 -20.42 23.45
C LYS A 794 1.61 -21.40 24.47
N THR A 795 0.51 -21.08 25.09
CA THR A 795 -0.24 -21.94 26.01
C THR A 795 -1.74 -21.61 25.92
N ILE A 796 -2.56 -22.47 26.47
CA ILE A 796 -4.01 -22.24 26.64
C ILE A 796 -4.31 -22.36 28.11
N LEU A 797 -4.80 -21.28 28.73
CA LEU A 797 -5.27 -21.30 30.10
C LEU A 797 -6.70 -21.86 30.18
N LYS A 798 -6.93 -22.68 31.19
CA LYS A 798 -8.25 -23.24 31.57
C LYS A 798 -8.65 -22.78 32.93
#